data_a902d98c7ee753eb2cfdcddf64df5de0
#
_entry.id   a902d98c7ee753eb2cfdcddf64df5de0
#
_cell.length_a   1.000
_cell.length_b   1.000
_cell.length_c   1.000
_cell.angle_alpha   90.00
_cell.angle_beta   90.00
_cell.angle_gamma   90.00
#
_symmetry.space_group_name_H-M   'P 1'
#
loop_
_entity.id
_entity.type
_entity.pdbx_description
1 polymer ?
#
loop_
_entity_poly.entity_id
_entity_poly.type
_entity_poly.pdbx_seq_one_letter_code
_entity_poly.pdbx_strand_id
1 'polypeptide(L)'
;MFPVVASHRAWSRLPSTPLWRRAAAGMCLLGMLIAPPLAAQDPAQVNTFIGSKDDGNTFPGASAPFGLIQVSPIGAHYAGWRYDDPSIRGFGHSFLSGAGCWEQGGQVSILPVTGRIGPGGDFDTNDAKAFDQKRYAARYTHDGEVGQAGYYKVRLTDYGGIDAEASALTRAAAERYTFAPGADTGHVLVNVAQANDRHVVIGSQVQVIGDRVVEGKLVTQSFCGGHEYTTWFRLEFDRPFTAHGIWGEDGGVPGARHGMGGELKPNGAWLSFPLGTGKHARAVTVVSAISHVDAEGARTNLRTDGMQGGKPLSLEQMRQRAQQAWRRELASLQLEGASTDDRSVAYTALYHALLQPLTGSDADGRYRGYDDAIHRADGWTYYEYFSLWDTYRSQNQLLALLRPQRARDIGRSLLAIHQQGGWLPRWGYANYDTNIMTGDPVTPFLVDLWRFGALQGNEADAYAALRQNAFGQPPINSRHAGRSGNASYLANGFVQYDRAFPSKGMDVDPHHGGSATLEYALADCALAQMAAALGHAQDSAQLRQRGGNWHRVWDASVRDADTGFAGFPRPRLQDGSWYAPSNDQYSPRSQHGFHEGTAWQYQWLVQQDIPGMLQAMHGSEQAGKRLDTFFAYDDLLKDPLNGARSHWVVGPYSYYNQYRYNPNNEPDLHAPWMYTLIGQPWKTATVVRAAQQLFTNAPNGVTGNDDLGTMSAWYLFSALGLYPAVPGSGQFLLHTPRFKRATLDLGNGRRLRIDAPGADGRALQYVEGVRLNGKPQPQVFLDWAQLQQGGTLSFALTNRAPTQGWGTQADALPTSFCATPAAAQ
;
A
#
# COMPACT_ATOMS: atom_id res chain seq x y z
N MET A 1 31.07 56.07 -27.17
CA MET A 1 30.87 57.50 -27.40
C MET A 1 29.63 57.90 -26.65
N PHE A 2 29.83 58.67 -25.60
CA PHE A 2 28.80 59.40 -24.85
C PHE A 2 28.36 60.63 -25.67
N PRO A 3 27.32 61.44 -25.37
CA PRO A 3 26.87 61.82 -24.00
C PRO A 3 25.33 61.81 -23.78
N VAL A 4 24.85 61.57 -22.56
CA VAL A 4 24.53 62.43 -21.39
C VAL A 4 24.00 63.85 -21.74
N VAL A 5 22.80 64.21 -21.31
CA VAL A 5 22.47 65.40 -20.56
C VAL A 5 21.16 65.32 -19.77
N ALA A 6 21.25 65.68 -18.50
CA ALA A 6 20.21 65.86 -17.48
C ALA A 6 19.70 67.31 -17.46
N SER A 7 18.56 67.58 -16.82
CA SER A 7 18.29 68.74 -15.90
C SER A 7 16.79 68.78 -15.60
N HIS A 8 16.35 68.64 -14.40
CA HIS A 8 16.15 69.55 -13.28
C HIS A 8 14.92 70.46 -13.26
N ARG A 9 14.17 70.31 -12.17
CA ARG A 9 13.44 71.26 -11.28
C ARG A 9 12.06 71.73 -11.77
N ALA A 10 11.08 72.12 -10.96
CA ALA A 10 10.88 72.20 -9.51
C ALA A 10 9.39 72.47 -9.20
N TRP A 11 8.97 72.17 -8.03
CA TRP A 11 7.97 72.69 -7.10
C TRP A 11 6.97 73.76 -7.49
N SER A 12 5.65 73.59 -7.21
CA SER A 12 4.91 74.50 -6.28
C SER A 12 3.45 73.97 -5.98
N ARG A 13 3.18 73.86 -4.74
CA ARG A 13 2.04 74.26 -3.87
C ARG A 13 0.58 74.04 -4.29
N LEU A 14 -0.13 73.38 -3.47
CA LEU A 14 -1.60 73.32 -3.22
C LEU A 14 -2.23 74.77 -3.00
N PRO A 15 -3.58 74.89 -3.09
CA PRO A 15 -4.46 74.60 -1.96
C PRO A 15 -5.92 74.17 -2.26
N SER A 16 -6.47 73.49 -1.20
CA SER A 16 -7.86 73.46 -0.67
C SER A 16 -9.08 73.03 -1.50
N THR A 17 -9.66 71.96 -1.15
CA THR A 17 -11.05 71.44 -0.92
C THR A 17 -12.23 72.40 -1.19
N PRO A 18 -13.55 72.00 -1.33
CA PRO A 18 -14.19 70.72 -0.95
C PRO A 18 -15.37 70.23 -1.84
N LEU A 19 -16.04 69.11 -1.36
CA LEU A 19 -17.43 68.69 -1.50
C LEU A 19 -17.81 67.54 -2.45
N TRP A 20 -17.99 66.39 -1.79
CA TRP A 20 -19.12 65.40 -1.91
C TRP A 20 -19.73 65.11 -3.27
N ARG A 21 -19.47 63.94 -3.79
CA ARG A 21 -20.50 63.03 -4.33
C ARG A 21 -20.12 61.56 -4.07
N ARG A 22 -21.01 60.86 -3.34
CA ARG A 22 -20.98 59.40 -3.10
C ARG A 22 -21.18 58.70 -4.44
N ALA A 23 -20.20 57.86 -4.84
CA ALA A 23 -20.41 56.76 -5.78
C ALA A 23 -20.04 55.49 -5.04
N ALA A 24 -21.05 54.70 -4.70
CA ALA A 24 -20.88 53.39 -4.12
C ALA A 24 -20.39 52.43 -5.22
N ALA A 25 -19.09 52.17 -5.24
CA ALA A 25 -18.52 51.06 -6.00
C ALA A 25 -18.66 49.78 -5.12
N GLY A 26 -19.65 48.99 -5.50
CA GLY A 26 -19.82 47.65 -4.89
C GLY A 26 -18.61 46.77 -5.22
N MET A 27 -17.69 46.63 -4.29
CA MET A 27 -16.67 45.59 -4.30
C MET A 27 -17.37 44.28 -3.95
N CYS A 28 -17.71 43.44 -4.94
CA CYS A 28 -18.01 42.04 -4.75
C CYS A 28 -16.70 41.33 -4.29
N LEU A 29 -16.46 41.31 -2.96
CA LEU A 29 -15.58 40.36 -2.34
C LEU A 29 -16.25 38.99 -2.50
N LEU A 30 -15.84 38.21 -3.49
CA LEU A 30 -16.01 36.75 -3.49
C LEU A 30 -15.18 36.24 -2.31
N GLY A 31 -15.81 36.20 -1.14
CA GLY A 31 -15.28 35.47 0.00
C GLY A 31 -15.24 33.99 -0.38
N MET A 32 -14.08 33.46 -0.72
CA MET A 32 -13.84 32.03 -0.61
C MET A 32 -14.12 31.66 0.85
N LEU A 33 -15.28 31.09 1.09
CA LEU A 33 -15.61 30.44 2.36
C LEU A 33 -14.67 29.22 2.45
N ILE A 34 -13.49 29.43 3.00
CA ILE A 34 -12.63 28.33 3.44
C ILE A 34 -13.42 27.63 4.54
N ALA A 35 -13.94 26.44 4.24
CA ALA A 35 -14.64 25.65 5.24
C ALA A 35 -13.69 25.42 6.44
N PRO A 36 -14.18 25.55 7.70
CA PRO A 36 -13.34 25.30 8.87
C PRO A 36 -12.72 23.89 8.78
N PRO A 37 -11.49 23.67 9.27
CA PRO A 37 -10.88 22.34 9.23
C PRO A 37 -11.77 21.33 9.91
N LEU A 38 -11.75 20.08 9.45
CA LEU A 38 -12.43 18.97 10.12
C LEU A 38 -11.85 18.79 11.53
N ALA A 39 -12.68 18.31 12.48
CA ALA A 39 -12.21 18.07 13.84
C ALA A 39 -11.06 17.05 13.82
N ALA A 40 -10.00 17.35 14.57
CA ALA A 40 -8.85 16.45 14.69
C ALA A 40 -9.30 15.10 15.25
N GLN A 41 -8.89 14.00 14.61
CA GLN A 41 -9.17 12.65 15.09
C GLN A 41 -8.11 12.19 16.08
N ASP A 42 -8.52 11.41 17.08
CA ASP A 42 -7.58 10.85 18.04
C ASP A 42 -6.83 9.66 17.43
N PRO A 43 -5.48 9.70 17.37
CA PRO A 43 -4.67 8.57 16.94
C PRO A 43 -4.92 7.28 17.73
N ALA A 44 -5.45 7.36 18.94
CA ALA A 44 -5.84 6.21 19.74
C ALA A 44 -7.05 5.43 19.20
N GLN A 45 -7.77 5.96 18.20
CA GLN A 45 -8.80 5.21 17.47
C GLN A 45 -8.22 4.17 16.53
N VAL A 46 -6.96 4.31 16.14
CA VAL A 46 -6.22 3.33 15.34
C VAL A 46 -5.76 2.20 16.24
N ASN A 47 -6.09 0.98 15.86
CA ASN A 47 -5.62 -0.26 16.50
C ASN A 47 -4.64 -0.96 15.55
N THR A 48 -3.33 -0.74 15.76
CA THR A 48 -2.30 -1.29 14.87
C THR A 48 -2.12 -2.81 14.98
N PHE A 49 -2.85 -3.48 15.87
CA PHE A 49 -2.89 -4.95 15.91
C PHE A 49 -3.82 -5.56 14.86
N ILE A 50 -4.74 -4.80 14.26
CA ILE A 50 -5.60 -5.31 13.20
C ILE A 50 -4.74 -5.76 12.02
N GLY A 51 -4.88 -7.03 11.61
CA GLY A 51 -4.11 -7.65 10.54
C GLY A 51 -2.76 -8.25 10.96
N SER A 52 -2.38 -8.17 12.25
CA SER A 52 -1.10 -8.72 12.74
C SER A 52 -1.14 -10.21 13.08
N LYS A 53 -2.30 -10.86 12.87
CA LYS A 53 -2.49 -12.30 13.02
C LYS A 53 -2.99 -12.91 11.72
N ASP A 54 -2.74 -14.19 11.53
CA ASP A 54 -3.04 -14.93 10.30
C ASP A 54 -2.32 -14.30 9.08
N ASP A 55 -2.99 -14.02 7.98
CA ASP A 55 -2.36 -13.58 6.71
C ASP A 55 -2.41 -12.07 6.45
N GLY A 56 -2.84 -11.25 7.39
CA GLY A 56 -2.88 -9.79 7.20
C GLY A 56 -1.49 -9.16 7.07
N ASN A 57 -0.47 -9.77 7.67
CA ASN A 57 0.94 -9.39 7.61
C ASN A 57 1.22 -7.92 7.93
N THR A 58 0.35 -7.29 8.73
CA THR A 58 0.58 -5.93 9.22
C THR A 58 1.51 -5.96 10.44
N PHE A 59 2.09 -4.83 10.80
CA PHE A 59 2.97 -4.70 11.94
C PHE A 59 2.39 -3.71 12.98
N PRO A 60 2.53 -3.97 14.30
CA PRO A 60 1.94 -3.14 15.34
C PRO A 60 2.77 -1.92 15.71
N GLY A 61 4.00 -1.81 15.21
CA GLY A 61 5.01 -0.86 15.64
C GLY A 61 4.72 0.58 15.28
N ALA A 62 5.56 1.47 15.79
CA ALA A 62 5.44 2.90 15.55
C ALA A 62 5.87 3.28 14.13
N SER A 63 5.04 4.08 13.46
CA SER A 63 5.29 4.59 12.11
C SER A 63 4.74 6.01 11.96
N ALA A 64 5.34 6.81 11.08
CA ALA A 64 4.76 8.06 10.57
C ALA A 64 3.99 7.81 9.26
N PRO A 65 3.09 8.72 8.85
CA PRO A 65 2.50 8.64 7.51
C PRO A 65 3.60 8.62 6.43
N PHE A 66 3.59 7.59 5.57
CA PHE A 66 4.58 7.41 4.49
C PHE A 66 6.05 7.46 4.98
N GLY A 67 6.30 7.05 6.22
CA GLY A 67 7.63 7.16 6.85
C GLY A 67 8.64 6.18 6.25
N LEU A 68 9.88 6.64 6.06
CA LEU A 68 11.01 5.79 5.68
C LEU A 68 11.34 4.77 6.78
N ILE A 69 11.20 5.19 8.05
CA ILE A 69 11.54 4.37 9.22
C ILE A 69 10.28 3.95 9.98
N GLN A 70 10.22 2.69 10.36
CA GLN A 70 9.21 2.11 11.25
C GLN A 70 9.93 1.31 12.34
N VAL A 71 9.45 1.39 13.58
CA VAL A 71 10.01 0.57 14.68
C VAL A 71 8.97 -0.41 15.16
N SER A 72 9.23 -1.70 14.95
CA SER A 72 8.30 -2.77 15.30
C SER A 72 9.03 -4.00 15.85
N PRO A 73 8.36 -4.81 16.69
CA PRO A 73 8.93 -6.07 17.13
C PRO A 73 9.18 -7.04 15.97
N ILE A 74 10.22 -7.84 16.09
CA ILE A 74 10.58 -8.97 15.22
C ILE A 74 10.21 -10.25 15.94
N GLY A 75 9.45 -11.11 15.27
CA GLY A 75 9.07 -12.42 15.77
C GLY A 75 9.68 -13.58 14.99
N ALA A 76 8.96 -14.69 14.92
CA ALA A 76 9.40 -15.89 14.21
C ALA A 76 8.94 -15.91 12.74
N HIS A 77 8.11 -14.97 12.30
CA HIS A 77 7.54 -14.93 10.98
C HIS A 77 8.38 -14.08 10.01
N TYR A 78 8.33 -14.41 8.71
CA TYR A 78 9.09 -13.69 7.67
C TYR A 78 8.63 -12.22 7.49
N ALA A 79 7.36 -11.91 7.75
CA ALA A 79 6.84 -10.53 7.70
C ALA A 79 7.14 -9.72 8.98
N GLY A 80 7.86 -10.31 9.94
CA GLY A 80 8.21 -9.70 11.20
C GLY A 80 7.56 -10.41 12.38
N TRP A 81 6.73 -9.70 13.13
CA TRP A 81 6.06 -10.22 14.32
C TRP A 81 4.59 -10.56 14.01
N ARG A 82 4.12 -11.65 14.58
CA ARG A 82 2.71 -12.01 14.64
C ARG A 82 2.18 -11.94 16.05
N TYR A 83 0.90 -11.60 16.19
CA TYR A 83 0.23 -11.45 17.49
C TYR A 83 0.37 -12.69 18.40
N ASP A 84 0.45 -13.90 17.82
CA ASP A 84 0.60 -15.16 18.57
C ASP A 84 2.07 -15.57 18.81
N ASP A 85 3.05 -14.76 18.39
CA ASP A 85 4.46 -15.07 18.62
C ASP A 85 4.77 -15.12 20.11
N PRO A 86 5.47 -16.15 20.61
CA PRO A 86 5.73 -16.28 22.04
C PRO A 86 6.85 -15.35 22.55
N SER A 87 7.64 -14.76 21.66
CA SER A 87 8.80 -13.93 22.01
C SER A 87 9.10 -12.87 20.96
N ILE A 88 9.77 -11.83 21.39
CA ILE A 88 10.33 -10.75 20.57
C ILE A 88 11.83 -10.96 20.46
N ARG A 89 12.35 -11.02 19.21
CA ARG A 89 13.77 -11.21 18.90
C ARG A 89 14.54 -9.88 18.88
N GLY A 90 13.83 -8.79 18.81
CA GLY A 90 14.33 -7.41 18.76
C GLY A 90 13.31 -6.45 18.20
N PHE A 91 13.66 -5.18 18.13
CA PHE A 91 12.89 -4.12 17.46
C PHE A 91 13.65 -3.70 16.21
N GLY A 92 13.10 -3.97 15.05
CA GLY A 92 13.67 -3.61 13.74
C GLY A 92 13.19 -2.25 13.26
N HIS A 93 13.87 -1.70 12.25
CA HIS A 93 13.65 -0.32 11.80
C HIS A 93 13.07 -0.17 10.38
N SER A 94 12.56 -1.25 9.78
CA SER A 94 11.94 -1.24 8.46
C SER A 94 10.90 -2.34 8.35
N PHE A 95 9.66 -1.97 7.95
CA PHE A 95 8.53 -2.90 7.80
C PHE A 95 7.61 -2.46 6.67
N LEU A 96 6.86 -3.42 6.13
CA LEU A 96 5.76 -3.17 5.17
C LEU A 96 4.43 -3.61 5.79
N SER A 97 3.36 -2.90 5.49
CA SER A 97 2.00 -3.29 5.87
C SER A 97 1.44 -4.26 4.84
N GLY A 98 1.48 -5.52 5.16
CA GLY A 98 1.19 -6.59 4.22
C GLY A 98 2.37 -6.82 3.28
N ALA A 99 2.87 -8.04 3.27
CA ALA A 99 4.01 -8.37 2.47
C ALA A 99 3.94 -9.80 2.00
N GLY A 100 3.95 -9.97 0.70
CA GLY A 100 3.75 -11.27 0.06
C GLY A 100 4.96 -12.19 0.06
N CYS A 101 6.17 -11.67 0.21
CA CYS A 101 7.38 -12.47 0.16
C CYS A 101 8.17 -12.44 1.47
N TRP A 102 8.98 -13.47 1.65
CA TRP A 102 10.05 -13.47 2.64
C TRP A 102 11.18 -12.52 2.24
N GLU A 103 12.16 -12.31 3.14
CA GLU A 103 13.33 -11.45 2.91
C GLU A 103 13.01 -9.96 2.95
N GLN A 104 12.19 -9.53 3.89
CA GLN A 104 11.78 -8.14 4.00
C GLN A 104 11.91 -7.58 5.39
N GLY A 105 12.50 -6.39 5.50
CA GLY A 105 12.45 -5.57 6.71
C GLY A 105 13.15 -6.14 7.93
N GLY A 106 12.96 -5.44 9.04
CA GLY A 106 13.53 -5.81 10.34
C GLY A 106 15.01 -5.49 10.50
N GLN A 107 15.62 -4.70 9.61
CA GLN A 107 17.03 -4.32 9.71
C GLN A 107 17.29 -3.51 10.97
N VAL A 108 18.56 -3.53 11.42
CA VAL A 108 19.02 -2.80 12.62
C VAL A 108 18.22 -3.19 13.85
N SER A 109 18.27 -4.49 14.20
CA SER A 109 17.49 -5.02 15.32
C SER A 109 18.12 -4.64 16.67
N ILE A 110 17.30 -4.05 17.56
CA ILE A 110 17.73 -3.64 18.90
C ILE A 110 16.95 -4.44 19.94
N LEU A 111 17.65 -5.00 20.95
CA LEU A 111 16.99 -5.63 22.10
C LEU A 111 17.65 -5.18 23.41
N PRO A 112 16.87 -4.67 24.39
CA PRO A 112 17.36 -4.42 25.73
C PRO A 112 17.42 -5.73 26.52
N VAL A 113 18.50 -5.93 27.28
CA VAL A 113 18.70 -7.11 28.12
C VAL A 113 19.38 -6.75 29.45
N THR A 114 19.30 -7.65 30.42
CA THR A 114 20.12 -7.63 31.65
C THR A 114 20.87 -8.94 31.75
N GLY A 115 21.84 -9.02 32.67
CA GLY A 115 22.69 -10.20 32.87
C GLY A 115 24.15 -9.84 32.66
N ARG A 116 25.02 -10.83 32.83
CA ARG A 116 26.47 -10.62 32.71
C ARG A 116 26.93 -10.88 31.26
N ILE A 117 27.54 -9.89 30.64
CA ILE A 117 28.24 -10.04 29.36
C ILE A 117 29.73 -10.27 29.65
N GLY A 118 30.29 -11.40 29.19
CA GLY A 118 31.66 -11.78 29.39
C GLY A 118 31.87 -13.29 29.43
N PRO A 119 33.10 -13.78 29.55
CA PRO A 119 33.40 -15.21 29.57
C PRO A 119 32.57 -15.95 30.62
N GLY A 120 31.82 -17.00 30.20
CA GLY A 120 30.92 -17.79 31.05
C GLY A 120 29.73 -17.01 31.64
N GLY A 121 29.34 -15.85 31.05
CA GLY A 121 28.18 -15.06 31.45
C GLY A 121 26.92 -15.49 30.74
N ASP A 122 25.81 -14.79 31.03
CA ASP A 122 24.53 -14.98 30.35
C ASP A 122 24.67 -14.73 28.85
N PHE A 123 25.54 -13.77 28.50
CA PHE A 123 26.02 -13.51 27.13
C PHE A 123 27.52 -13.84 27.11
N ASP A 124 27.84 -15.10 26.90
CA ASP A 124 29.21 -15.57 26.88
C ASP A 124 29.97 -15.06 25.66
N THR A 125 30.95 -14.20 25.90
CA THR A 125 31.78 -13.63 24.84
C THR A 125 32.66 -14.65 24.12
N ASN A 126 32.81 -15.88 24.64
CA ASN A 126 33.49 -17.00 23.97
C ASN A 126 32.54 -17.83 23.09
N ASP A 127 31.22 -17.55 23.11
CA ASP A 127 30.23 -18.24 22.29
C ASP A 127 29.53 -17.26 21.35
N ALA A 128 29.89 -17.27 20.06
CA ALA A 128 29.24 -16.42 19.05
C ALA A 128 27.70 -16.61 18.99
N LYS A 129 27.22 -17.81 19.33
CA LYS A 129 25.78 -18.10 19.36
C LYS A 129 25.06 -17.43 20.53
N ALA A 130 25.74 -16.95 21.56
CA ALA A 130 25.13 -16.19 22.64
C ALA A 130 24.44 -14.91 22.14
N PHE A 131 24.90 -14.39 21.00
CA PHE A 131 24.40 -13.17 20.35
C PHE A 131 23.48 -13.45 19.13
N ASP A 132 23.01 -14.69 18.98
CA ASP A 132 21.97 -15.02 17.99
C ASP A 132 20.59 -14.52 18.47
N GLN A 133 19.87 -13.78 17.63
CA GLN A 133 18.56 -13.22 18.00
C GLN A 133 17.52 -14.26 18.43
N LYS A 134 17.64 -15.51 17.96
CA LYS A 134 16.76 -16.61 18.39
C LYS A 134 17.07 -17.09 19.80
N ARG A 135 18.31 -16.95 20.26
CA ARG A 135 18.75 -17.36 21.61
C ARG A 135 18.47 -16.30 22.67
N TYR A 136 18.63 -15.01 22.33
CA TYR A 136 18.35 -13.94 23.28
C TYR A 136 16.92 -13.38 23.17
N ALA A 137 16.07 -13.96 22.34
CA ALA A 137 14.66 -13.54 22.23
C ALA A 137 14.00 -13.46 23.60
N ALA A 138 13.27 -12.39 23.85
CA ALA A 138 12.58 -12.13 25.11
C ALA A 138 11.10 -12.51 25.03
N ARG A 139 10.59 -13.25 26.00
CA ARG A 139 9.15 -13.43 26.19
C ARG A 139 8.53 -12.10 26.59
N TYR A 140 7.26 -11.91 26.27
CA TYR A 140 6.53 -10.68 26.55
C TYR A 140 5.07 -11.00 26.96
N THR A 141 4.30 -9.96 27.28
CA THR A 141 2.89 -10.08 27.59
C THR A 141 2.09 -9.01 26.83
N HIS A 142 0.89 -9.37 26.41
CA HIS A 142 -0.09 -8.41 25.87
C HIS A 142 -0.71 -7.53 26.96
N ASP A 143 -0.51 -7.86 28.24
CA ASP A 143 -1.01 -7.04 29.36
C ASP A 143 -0.35 -5.67 29.35
N GLY A 144 -1.14 -4.64 29.03
CA GLY A 144 -0.66 -3.26 28.90
C GLY A 144 0.14 -2.98 27.64
N GLU A 145 0.13 -3.88 26.65
CA GLU A 145 0.64 -3.61 25.31
C GLU A 145 -0.23 -2.54 24.64
N VAL A 146 0.41 -1.63 23.90
CA VAL A 146 -0.26 -0.52 23.21
C VAL A 146 0.25 -0.43 21.78
N GLY A 147 -0.66 -0.53 20.82
CA GLY A 147 -0.42 -0.27 19.41
C GLY A 147 -1.35 0.83 18.91
N GLN A 148 -0.81 2.01 18.60
CA GLN A 148 -1.55 3.19 18.15
C GLN A 148 -0.79 3.89 17.03
N ALA A 149 -1.48 4.72 16.26
CA ALA A 149 -0.82 5.51 15.24
C ALA A 149 0.32 6.37 15.82
N GLY A 150 1.55 6.06 15.40
CA GLY A 150 2.77 6.74 15.83
C GLY A 150 3.32 6.35 17.19
N TYR A 151 2.80 5.30 17.83
CA TYR A 151 3.30 4.84 19.12
C TYR A 151 3.07 3.34 19.36
N TYR A 152 4.12 2.69 19.89
CA TYR A 152 4.07 1.30 20.33
C TYR A 152 4.66 1.14 21.73
N LYS A 153 4.12 0.20 22.53
CA LYS A 153 4.63 -0.15 23.85
C LYS A 153 4.37 -1.62 24.12
N VAL A 154 5.37 -2.31 24.70
CA VAL A 154 5.26 -3.71 25.17
C VAL A 154 6.09 -3.91 26.44
N ARG A 155 5.72 -4.91 27.24
CA ARG A 155 6.51 -5.35 28.37
C ARG A 155 7.17 -6.69 28.07
N LEU A 156 8.51 -6.70 27.99
CA LEU A 156 9.29 -7.92 27.99
C LEU A 156 9.30 -8.51 29.40
N THR A 157 9.01 -9.79 29.55
CA THR A 157 8.93 -10.49 30.85
C THR A 157 10.24 -11.12 31.26
N ASP A 158 11.10 -11.44 30.30
CA ASP A 158 12.45 -11.91 30.56
C ASP A 158 13.37 -10.73 30.98
N TYR A 159 14.61 -11.03 31.33
CA TYR A 159 15.62 -10.05 31.74
C TYR A 159 15.19 -9.17 32.94
N GLY A 160 14.42 -9.74 33.87
CA GLY A 160 13.91 -9.06 35.06
C GLY A 160 12.72 -8.13 34.79
N GLY A 161 12.26 -8.06 33.57
CA GLY A 161 11.15 -7.20 33.11
C GLY A 161 11.62 -5.84 32.59
N ILE A 162 11.33 -5.58 31.31
CA ILE A 162 11.73 -4.34 30.65
C ILE A 162 10.53 -3.78 29.87
N ASP A 163 10.17 -2.51 30.12
CA ASP A 163 9.19 -1.82 29.29
C ASP A 163 9.89 -1.22 28.09
N ALA A 164 9.49 -1.63 26.89
CA ALA A 164 9.95 -1.10 25.61
C ALA A 164 8.87 -0.21 24.99
N GLU A 165 9.25 0.99 24.57
CA GLU A 165 8.36 1.99 23.97
C GLU A 165 9.01 2.54 22.71
N ALA A 166 8.25 2.79 21.66
CA ALA A 166 8.74 3.36 20.41
C ALA A 166 7.80 4.42 19.84
N SER A 167 8.38 5.40 19.15
CA SER A 167 7.64 6.38 18.33
C SER A 167 8.49 6.78 17.13
N ALA A 168 7.85 7.05 15.97
CA ALA A 168 8.57 7.36 14.74
C ALA A 168 8.03 8.59 14.03
N LEU A 169 8.92 9.37 13.42
CA LEU A 169 8.69 10.40 12.42
C LEU A 169 9.08 9.88 11.03
N THR A 170 9.11 10.75 10.03
CA THR A 170 9.34 10.32 8.64
C THR A 170 10.67 9.59 8.45
N ARG A 171 11.78 10.05 9.07
CA ARG A 171 13.13 9.52 8.85
C ARG A 171 13.90 9.21 10.13
N ALA A 172 13.28 9.46 11.29
CA ALA A 172 13.89 9.17 12.59
C ALA A 172 12.87 8.60 13.56
N ALA A 173 13.33 7.73 14.47
CA ALA A 173 12.51 7.14 15.51
C ALA A 173 13.19 7.28 16.87
N ALA A 174 12.41 7.17 17.95
CA ALA A 174 12.91 7.08 19.32
C ALA A 174 12.39 5.83 19.99
N GLU A 175 13.27 5.11 20.66
CA GLU A 175 12.96 3.94 21.47
C GLU A 175 13.43 4.19 22.90
N ARG A 176 12.61 3.82 23.87
CA ARG A 176 12.96 3.89 25.28
C ARG A 176 12.79 2.54 25.95
N TYR A 177 13.81 2.11 26.63
CA TYR A 177 13.87 0.87 27.40
C TYR A 177 13.95 1.19 28.87
N THR A 178 12.92 0.83 29.64
CA THR A 178 12.88 1.06 31.09
C THR A 178 13.07 -0.26 31.82
N PHE A 179 14.23 -0.42 32.43
CA PHE A 179 14.62 -1.64 33.16
C PHE A 179 13.93 -1.75 34.50
N ALA A 180 13.59 -2.96 34.94
CA ALA A 180 12.96 -3.21 36.24
C ALA A 180 13.92 -2.98 37.41
N PRO A 181 13.44 -2.73 38.68
CA PRO A 181 14.28 -2.66 39.88
C PRO A 181 15.09 -3.94 40.07
N GLY A 182 16.34 -3.81 40.59
CA GLY A 182 17.21 -4.94 40.93
C GLY A 182 18.38 -5.17 39.99
N ALA A 183 18.34 -4.62 38.76
CA ALA A 183 19.52 -4.64 37.88
C ALA A 183 20.34 -3.36 38.06
N ASP A 184 21.67 -3.50 38.26
CA ASP A 184 22.60 -2.38 38.37
C ASP A 184 23.11 -1.93 36.99
N THR A 185 23.00 -2.80 35.99
CA THR A 185 23.43 -2.56 34.61
C THR A 185 22.37 -3.07 33.65
N GLY A 186 21.99 -2.22 32.71
CA GLY A 186 21.21 -2.58 31.54
C GLY A 186 22.07 -2.60 30.29
N HIS A 187 21.80 -3.52 29.39
CA HIS A 187 22.50 -3.61 28.13
C HIS A 187 21.54 -3.40 26.95
N VAL A 188 22.05 -2.83 25.88
CA VAL A 188 21.35 -2.72 24.60
C VAL A 188 22.16 -3.49 23.56
N LEU A 189 21.57 -4.52 22.99
CA LEU A 189 22.15 -5.29 21.88
C LEU A 189 21.70 -4.66 20.57
N VAL A 190 22.65 -4.37 19.67
CA VAL A 190 22.42 -3.85 18.32
C VAL A 190 22.90 -4.89 17.33
N ASN A 191 21.98 -5.65 16.76
CA ASN A 191 22.26 -6.70 15.79
C ASN A 191 22.12 -6.15 14.36
N VAL A 192 23.21 -6.27 13.60
CA VAL A 192 23.30 -5.81 12.21
C VAL A 192 23.53 -6.95 11.22
N ALA A 193 23.43 -8.19 11.69
CA ALA A 193 23.60 -9.39 10.87
C ALA A 193 22.32 -10.19 10.71
N GLN A 194 21.27 -9.85 11.44
CA GLN A 194 19.98 -10.52 11.42
C GLN A 194 18.84 -9.48 11.36
N ALA A 195 17.77 -9.84 10.67
CA ALA A 195 16.59 -9.03 10.45
C ALA A 195 15.34 -9.91 10.67
N ASN A 196 14.23 -9.67 9.98
CA ASN A 196 13.09 -10.59 9.99
C ASN A 196 13.51 -12.01 9.57
N ASP A 197 12.77 -13.01 9.99
CA ASP A 197 13.11 -14.40 9.66
C ASP A 197 13.24 -14.60 8.15
N ARG A 198 14.26 -15.35 7.72
CA ARG A 198 14.64 -15.55 6.31
C ARG A 198 15.15 -14.31 5.55
N HIS A 199 15.24 -13.14 6.17
CA HIS A 199 15.88 -11.99 5.52
C HIS A 199 17.40 -12.12 5.60
N VAL A 200 18.05 -12.29 4.44
CA VAL A 200 19.48 -12.56 4.36
C VAL A 200 20.27 -11.26 4.39
N VAL A 201 21.10 -11.09 5.39
CA VAL A 201 22.14 -10.04 5.44
C VAL A 201 23.41 -10.62 4.82
N ILE A 202 23.84 -10.08 3.69
CA ILE A 202 25.02 -10.54 2.94
C ILE A 202 26.28 -9.77 3.31
N GLY A 203 26.14 -8.64 4.00
CA GLY A 203 27.26 -7.88 4.51
C GLY A 203 26.81 -6.86 5.54
N SER A 204 27.63 -6.61 6.54
CA SER A 204 27.31 -5.63 7.57
C SER A 204 28.55 -4.95 8.13
N GLN A 205 28.38 -3.72 8.61
CA GLN A 205 29.40 -2.96 9.32
C GLN A 205 28.75 -2.27 10.52
N VAL A 206 29.44 -2.29 11.66
CA VAL A 206 29.03 -1.56 12.86
C VAL A 206 30.23 -0.83 13.44
N GLN A 207 30.02 0.40 13.89
CA GLN A 207 31.02 1.23 14.49
C GLN A 207 30.47 1.93 15.73
N VAL A 208 31.20 1.83 16.85
CA VAL A 208 30.95 2.57 18.10
C VAL A 208 31.76 3.85 18.11
N ILE A 209 31.11 5.01 18.19
CA ILE A 209 31.72 6.34 18.15
C ILE A 209 31.51 7.06 19.48
N GLY A 210 32.60 7.43 20.13
CA GLY A 210 32.51 8.05 21.45
C GLY A 210 31.89 7.12 22.48
N ASP A 211 30.99 7.63 23.29
CA ASP A 211 30.25 6.91 24.34
C ASP A 211 28.72 6.95 24.21
N ARG A 212 28.22 7.43 23.05
CA ARG A 212 26.75 7.60 22.81
C ARG A 212 26.29 7.20 21.45
N VAL A 213 27.15 6.86 20.51
CA VAL A 213 26.77 6.70 19.11
C VAL A 213 27.17 5.34 18.57
N VAL A 214 26.28 4.73 17.79
CA VAL A 214 26.55 3.57 16.93
C VAL A 214 26.11 3.91 15.51
N GLU A 215 26.98 3.68 14.55
CA GLU A 215 26.69 3.82 13.12
C GLU A 215 27.06 2.55 12.37
N GLY A 216 26.51 2.40 11.16
CA GLY A 216 26.90 1.31 10.32
C GLY A 216 26.04 1.18 9.08
N LYS A 217 26.12 0.01 8.48
CA LYS A 217 25.30 -0.39 7.35
C LYS A 217 25.03 -1.89 7.34
N LEU A 218 23.92 -2.23 6.70
CA LEU A 218 23.61 -3.59 6.29
C LEU A 218 23.43 -3.60 4.78
N VAL A 219 24.04 -4.59 4.13
CA VAL A 219 23.74 -4.96 2.75
C VAL A 219 22.86 -6.19 2.85
N THR A 220 21.66 -6.08 2.36
CA THR A 220 20.67 -7.14 2.46
C THR A 220 20.32 -7.66 1.08
N GLN A 221 20.11 -8.97 0.99
CA GLN A 221 19.55 -9.57 -0.18
C GLN A 221 18.11 -9.09 -0.32
N SER A 222 17.68 -8.95 -1.54
CA SER A 222 16.38 -8.37 -1.82
C SER A 222 15.24 -9.33 -1.59
N PHE A 223 14.12 -8.73 -1.38
CA PHE A 223 12.77 -9.27 -1.41
C PHE A 223 12.53 -10.19 -2.61
N CYS A 224 12.05 -11.42 -2.38
CA CYS A 224 11.79 -12.43 -3.41
C CYS A 224 12.98 -12.80 -4.31
N GLY A 225 14.21 -12.74 -3.81
CA GLY A 225 15.39 -13.22 -4.54
C GLY A 225 15.92 -12.29 -5.62
N GLY A 226 15.66 -10.99 -5.53
CA GLY A 226 16.18 -9.98 -6.48
C GLY A 226 17.59 -9.46 -6.12
N HIS A 227 17.81 -8.14 -6.23
CA HIS A 227 19.08 -7.48 -6.05
C HIS A 227 19.40 -7.17 -4.58
N GLU A 228 20.63 -6.74 -4.35
CA GLU A 228 21.10 -6.24 -3.06
C GLU A 228 20.76 -4.75 -2.90
N TYR A 229 20.45 -4.35 -1.67
CA TYR A 229 20.34 -2.94 -1.31
C TYR A 229 20.99 -2.67 0.02
N THR A 230 21.37 -1.42 0.27
CA THR A 230 22.09 -1.01 1.47
C THR A 230 21.23 -0.10 2.33
N THR A 231 21.10 -0.46 3.61
CA THR A 231 20.55 0.40 4.64
C THR A 231 21.67 0.92 5.53
N TRP A 232 21.91 2.21 5.52
CA TRP A 232 22.78 2.91 6.45
C TRP A 232 21.99 3.33 7.68
N PHE A 233 22.61 3.32 8.85
CA PHE A 233 21.94 3.71 10.09
C PHE A 233 22.84 4.54 11.01
N ARG A 234 22.20 5.33 11.87
CA ARG A 234 22.80 6.02 13.00
C ARG A 234 21.88 5.90 14.21
N LEU A 235 22.45 5.50 15.34
CA LEU A 235 21.83 5.42 16.66
C LEU A 235 22.53 6.40 17.59
N GLU A 236 21.75 7.24 18.30
CA GLU A 236 22.30 8.17 19.29
C GLU A 236 21.56 8.03 20.62
N PHE A 237 22.31 7.69 21.68
CA PHE A 237 21.79 7.43 23.01
C PHE A 237 21.71 8.71 23.85
N ASP A 238 20.68 8.86 24.67
CA ASP A 238 20.45 10.00 25.55
C ASP A 238 21.50 10.15 26.65
N ARG A 239 22.20 9.06 27.00
CA ARG A 239 23.23 8.99 28.03
C ARG A 239 24.46 8.19 27.58
N PRO A 240 25.65 8.40 28.20
CA PRO A 240 26.80 7.60 27.84
C PRO A 240 26.68 6.16 28.33
N PHE A 241 27.12 5.22 27.52
CA PHE A 241 27.39 3.86 27.95
C PHE A 241 28.78 3.80 28.57
N THR A 242 28.95 2.97 29.61
CA THR A 242 30.23 2.85 30.37
C THR A 242 31.09 1.68 29.92
N ALA A 243 30.48 0.70 29.23
CA ALA A 243 31.18 -0.39 28.58
C ALA A 243 30.50 -0.73 27.25
N HIS A 244 31.28 -1.28 26.35
CA HIS A 244 30.81 -1.71 25.03
C HIS A 244 31.68 -2.82 24.49
N GLY A 245 31.24 -3.47 23.43
CA GLY A 245 32.02 -4.40 22.64
C GLY A 245 31.29 -4.77 21.35
N ILE A 246 32.03 -5.50 20.54
CA ILE A 246 31.52 -6.01 19.25
C ILE A 246 31.52 -7.53 19.29
N TRP A 247 30.48 -8.16 18.78
CA TRP A 247 30.49 -9.59 18.52
C TRP A 247 30.61 -9.90 17.02
N GLY A 248 31.21 -11.05 16.73
CA GLY A 248 31.38 -11.60 15.38
C GLY A 248 31.44 -13.12 15.42
N GLU A 249 32.04 -13.74 14.40
CA GLU A 249 32.13 -15.21 14.28
C GLU A 249 32.90 -15.88 15.43
N ASP A 250 33.91 -15.18 15.97
CA ASP A 250 34.78 -15.69 17.04
C ASP A 250 34.26 -15.35 18.45
N GLY A 251 33.01 -14.85 18.55
CA GLY A 251 32.42 -14.39 19.80
C GLY A 251 32.51 -12.88 20.00
N GLY A 252 32.45 -12.44 21.26
CA GLY A 252 32.44 -11.04 21.66
C GLY A 252 33.80 -10.50 22.06
N VAL A 253 34.16 -9.29 21.62
CA VAL A 253 35.42 -8.62 21.97
C VAL A 253 35.10 -7.34 22.76
N PRO A 254 35.30 -7.35 24.11
CA PRO A 254 35.06 -6.17 24.94
C PRO A 254 35.97 -5.00 24.53
N GLY A 255 35.39 -3.78 24.51
CA GLY A 255 36.07 -2.54 24.12
C GLY A 255 36.33 -2.37 22.63
N ALA A 256 36.07 -3.37 21.81
CA ALA A 256 36.14 -3.22 20.36
C ALA A 256 35.09 -2.21 19.84
N ARG A 257 35.48 -1.43 18.80
CA ARG A 257 34.68 -0.35 18.24
C ARG A 257 34.26 -0.57 16.80
N HIS A 258 34.80 -1.57 16.13
CA HIS A 258 34.53 -1.87 14.71
C HIS A 258 34.22 -3.33 14.54
N GLY A 259 33.14 -3.63 13.83
CA GLY A 259 32.75 -4.96 13.43
C GLY A 259 32.41 -5.02 11.96
N MET A 260 32.74 -6.13 11.32
CA MET A 260 32.38 -6.45 9.95
C MET A 260 31.86 -7.88 9.91
N GLY A 261 30.72 -8.09 9.22
CA GLY A 261 30.16 -9.40 8.96
C GLY A 261 29.96 -9.62 7.46
N GLY A 262 30.24 -10.83 6.99
CA GLY A 262 29.89 -11.29 5.65
C GLY A 262 28.48 -11.90 5.62
N GLU A 263 28.20 -12.65 4.56
CA GLU A 263 26.92 -13.31 4.37
C GLU A 263 26.61 -14.29 5.51
N LEU A 264 25.45 -14.08 6.18
CA LEU A 264 24.97 -14.88 7.32
C LEU A 264 25.96 -14.99 8.50
N LYS A 265 26.94 -14.06 8.58
CA LYS A 265 27.92 -14.06 9.67
C LYS A 265 27.46 -13.15 10.79
N PRO A 266 27.57 -13.59 12.06
CA PRO A 266 27.24 -12.76 13.21
C PRO A 266 27.99 -11.44 13.18
N ASN A 267 27.31 -10.34 13.48
CA ASN A 267 27.92 -9.02 13.67
C ASN A 267 26.96 -8.10 14.46
N GLY A 268 27.50 -7.40 15.43
CA GLY A 268 26.72 -6.42 16.20
C GLY A 268 27.52 -5.82 17.35
N ALA A 269 26.86 -4.97 18.12
CA ALA A 269 27.44 -4.27 19.25
C ALA A 269 26.58 -4.43 20.51
N TRP A 270 27.20 -4.61 21.67
CA TRP A 270 26.51 -4.41 22.95
C TRP A 270 27.01 -3.15 23.63
N LEU A 271 26.09 -2.46 24.30
CA LEU A 271 26.33 -1.22 25.01
C LEU A 271 25.79 -1.36 26.43
N SER A 272 26.60 -1.02 27.45
CA SER A 272 26.25 -1.23 28.86
C SER A 272 26.07 0.11 29.57
N PHE A 273 24.93 0.24 30.25
CA PHE A 273 24.51 1.47 30.94
C PHE A 273 24.33 1.22 32.42
N PRO A 274 24.97 2.02 33.32
CA PRO A 274 24.70 1.95 34.75
C PRO A 274 23.27 2.40 35.02
N LEU A 275 22.56 1.63 35.83
CA LEU A 275 21.17 1.90 36.22
C LEU A 275 21.12 2.46 37.66
N GLY A 276 20.43 3.57 37.86
CA GLY A 276 20.18 4.16 39.16
C GLY A 276 18.89 3.69 39.81
N THR A 277 18.50 4.28 40.93
CA THR A 277 17.33 3.85 41.72
C THR A 277 15.99 4.42 41.22
N GLY A 278 15.97 5.52 40.50
CA GLY A 278 14.72 6.15 39.99
C GLY A 278 14.35 5.66 38.60
N LYS A 279 13.07 5.73 38.23
CA LYS A 279 12.57 5.31 36.93
C LYS A 279 13.35 5.93 35.76
N HIS A 280 13.61 7.25 35.81
CA HIS A 280 14.42 7.93 34.79
C HIS A 280 15.88 7.49 34.76
N ALA A 281 16.46 7.19 35.92
CA ALA A 281 17.83 6.69 36.02
C ALA A 281 17.98 5.27 35.47
N ARG A 282 16.86 4.56 35.24
CA ARG A 282 16.79 3.19 34.73
C ARG A 282 16.24 3.11 33.33
N ALA A 283 15.96 4.23 32.69
CA ALA A 283 15.54 4.30 31.30
C ALA A 283 16.74 4.69 30.43
N VAL A 284 16.85 4.03 29.27
CA VAL A 284 17.77 4.36 28.20
C VAL A 284 16.95 4.67 26.96
N THR A 285 17.20 5.84 26.37
CA THR A 285 16.53 6.24 25.13
C THR A 285 17.55 6.28 24.00
N VAL A 286 17.23 5.68 22.88
CA VAL A 286 17.97 5.78 21.63
C VAL A 286 17.12 6.48 20.57
N VAL A 287 17.73 7.42 19.84
CA VAL A 287 17.13 8.00 18.63
C VAL A 287 17.88 7.43 17.43
N SER A 288 17.11 6.85 16.52
CA SER A 288 17.60 6.15 15.34
C SER A 288 17.19 6.88 14.06
N ALA A 289 18.01 6.76 13.03
CA ALA A 289 17.68 7.13 11.66
C ALA A 289 18.31 6.16 10.67
N ILE A 290 17.65 5.96 9.53
CA ILE A 290 18.15 5.15 8.42
C ILE A 290 18.24 5.98 7.14
N SER A 291 18.99 5.49 6.15
CA SER A 291 19.10 6.04 4.80
C SER A 291 19.46 4.92 3.82
N HIS A 292 18.89 4.97 2.61
CA HIS A 292 19.30 4.10 1.50
C HIS A 292 20.38 4.77 0.61
N VAL A 293 20.80 5.99 0.95
CA VAL A 293 21.80 6.76 0.20
C VAL A 293 23.21 6.49 0.71
N ASP A 294 23.52 6.99 1.90
CA ASP A 294 24.83 6.86 2.54
C ASP A 294 24.78 7.18 4.05
N ALA A 295 25.95 7.07 4.73
CA ALA A 295 26.06 7.37 6.15
C ALA A 295 25.73 8.84 6.48
N GLU A 296 26.05 9.79 5.59
CA GLU A 296 25.71 11.19 5.79
C GLU A 296 24.19 11.45 5.63
N GLY A 297 23.52 10.67 4.80
CA GLY A 297 22.07 10.63 4.73
C GLY A 297 21.45 10.26 6.07
N ALA A 298 21.90 9.15 6.69
CA ALA A 298 21.41 8.74 8.01
C ALA A 298 21.68 9.81 9.09
N ARG A 299 22.87 10.46 9.07
CA ARG A 299 23.17 11.59 9.97
C ARG A 299 22.28 12.80 9.73
N THR A 300 22.01 13.13 8.46
CA THR A 300 21.15 14.26 8.09
C THR A 300 19.69 14.00 8.48
N ASN A 301 19.20 12.78 8.28
CA ASN A 301 17.88 12.35 8.71
C ASN A 301 17.72 12.46 10.23
N LEU A 302 18.73 11.99 10.98
CA LEU A 302 18.72 12.11 12.44
C LEU A 302 18.71 13.58 12.90
N ARG A 303 19.59 14.42 12.32
CA ARG A 303 19.64 15.85 12.67
C ARG A 303 18.32 16.57 12.39
N THR A 304 17.67 16.26 11.28
CA THR A 304 16.45 16.95 10.83
C THR A 304 15.22 16.51 11.61
N ASP A 305 14.99 15.21 11.71
CA ASP A 305 13.76 14.65 12.27
C ASP A 305 13.92 14.19 13.72
N GLY A 306 15.12 13.74 14.13
CA GLY A 306 15.39 13.14 15.43
C GLY A 306 15.96 14.08 16.48
N MET A 307 16.32 15.33 16.14
CA MET A 307 16.98 16.26 17.07
C MET A 307 16.26 17.59 17.20
N GLN A 308 16.50 18.27 18.32
CA GLN A 308 16.10 19.66 18.54
C GLN A 308 17.17 20.38 19.35
N GLY A 309 17.66 21.51 18.82
CA GLY A 309 18.72 22.30 19.49
C GLY A 309 20.03 21.51 19.70
N GLY A 310 20.36 20.59 18.78
CA GLY A 310 21.55 19.74 18.85
C GLY A 310 21.46 18.58 19.84
N LYS A 311 20.28 18.29 20.40
CA LYS A 311 20.04 17.17 21.33
C LYS A 311 19.01 16.21 20.75
N PRO A 312 19.14 14.88 20.98
CA PRO A 312 18.12 13.89 20.65
C PRO A 312 16.76 14.27 21.25
N LEU A 313 15.68 14.05 20.48
CA LEU A 313 14.32 14.20 20.99
C LEU A 313 14.05 13.16 22.08
N SER A 314 13.34 13.56 23.12
CA SER A 314 12.79 12.56 24.03
C SER A 314 11.67 11.77 23.36
N LEU A 315 11.38 10.57 23.88
CA LEU A 315 10.26 9.75 23.38
C LEU A 315 8.94 10.52 23.38
N GLU A 316 8.67 11.32 24.43
CA GLU A 316 7.47 12.14 24.57
C GLU A 316 7.37 13.19 23.46
N GLN A 317 8.47 13.88 23.15
CA GLN A 317 8.53 14.86 22.07
C GLN A 317 8.32 14.19 20.71
N MET A 318 8.94 13.03 20.48
CA MET A 318 8.77 12.24 19.26
C MET A 318 7.31 11.80 19.11
N ARG A 319 6.74 11.21 20.17
CA ARG A 319 5.34 10.76 20.22
C ARG A 319 4.36 11.91 19.96
N GLN A 320 4.57 13.07 20.58
CA GLN A 320 3.71 14.23 20.36
C GLN A 320 3.71 14.66 18.89
N ARG A 321 4.88 14.72 18.24
CA ARG A 321 5.00 15.09 16.82
C ARG A 321 4.37 14.03 15.91
N ALA A 322 4.63 12.75 16.16
CA ALA A 322 4.07 11.63 15.42
C ALA A 322 2.54 11.62 15.49
N GLN A 323 1.99 11.74 16.69
CA GLN A 323 0.56 11.80 16.88
C GLN A 323 -0.08 13.05 16.24
N GLN A 324 0.63 14.19 16.23
CA GLN A 324 0.16 15.38 15.52
C GLN A 324 0.14 15.17 14.00
N ALA A 325 1.13 14.47 13.43
CA ALA A 325 1.14 14.10 12.02
C ALA A 325 -0.06 13.19 11.70
N TRP A 326 -0.30 12.16 12.49
CA TRP A 326 -1.44 11.27 12.30
C TRP A 326 -2.79 11.95 12.52
N ARG A 327 -2.93 12.85 13.49
CA ARG A 327 -4.17 13.63 13.65
C ARG A 327 -4.54 14.41 12.39
N ARG A 328 -3.54 14.98 11.69
CA ARG A 328 -3.76 15.70 10.43
C ARG A 328 -4.19 14.75 9.31
N GLU A 329 -3.57 13.58 9.21
CA GLU A 329 -3.91 12.61 8.18
C GLU A 329 -5.30 11.99 8.41
N LEU A 330 -5.59 11.53 9.63
CA LEU A 330 -6.87 10.92 10.00
C LEU A 330 -8.04 11.92 9.95
N ALA A 331 -7.78 13.23 10.12
CA ALA A 331 -8.81 14.26 10.01
C ALA A 331 -9.42 14.34 8.59
N SER A 332 -8.81 13.73 7.58
CA SER A 332 -9.42 13.66 6.23
C SER A 332 -10.70 12.84 6.16
N LEU A 333 -10.98 12.04 7.18
CA LEU A 333 -12.21 11.24 7.29
C LEU A 333 -12.90 11.54 8.61
N GLN A 334 -14.21 11.83 8.57
CA GLN A 334 -15.07 11.91 9.74
C GLN A 334 -16.27 10.99 9.56
N LEU A 335 -16.60 10.22 10.59
CA LEU A 335 -17.68 9.24 10.59
C LEU A 335 -18.69 9.57 11.68
N GLU A 336 -19.99 9.59 11.35
CA GLU A 336 -21.10 9.73 12.29
C GLU A 336 -21.96 8.46 12.28
N GLY A 337 -22.42 8.06 13.47
CA GLY A 337 -23.28 6.88 13.64
C GLY A 337 -22.54 5.54 13.56
N ALA A 338 -21.20 5.55 13.58
CA ALA A 338 -20.39 4.34 13.67
C ALA A 338 -20.22 3.88 15.13
N SER A 339 -20.20 2.57 15.37
CA SER A 339 -19.79 2.00 16.66
C SER A 339 -18.31 2.28 16.92
N THR A 340 -17.85 2.05 18.16
CA THR A 340 -16.42 2.18 18.49
C THR A 340 -15.57 1.23 17.65
N ASP A 341 -15.98 -0.03 17.50
CA ASP A 341 -15.26 -1.02 16.71
C ASP A 341 -15.25 -0.66 15.22
N ASP A 342 -16.38 -0.29 14.63
CA ASP A 342 -16.45 0.12 13.22
C ASP A 342 -15.57 1.35 12.96
N ARG A 343 -15.47 2.25 13.93
CA ARG A 343 -14.61 3.42 13.86
C ARG A 343 -13.14 3.04 13.92
N SER A 344 -12.76 2.13 14.83
CA SER A 344 -11.41 1.60 14.92
C SER A 344 -10.99 0.90 13.62
N VAL A 345 -11.85 0.04 13.06
CA VAL A 345 -11.58 -0.63 11.78
C VAL A 345 -11.38 0.38 10.66
N ALA A 346 -12.27 1.39 10.53
CA ALA A 346 -12.18 2.38 9.47
C ALA A 346 -10.93 3.29 9.59
N TYR A 347 -10.60 3.74 10.79
CA TYR A 347 -9.39 4.57 10.98
C TYR A 347 -8.10 3.76 10.90
N THR A 348 -8.12 2.46 11.26
CA THR A 348 -6.98 1.58 11.05
C THR A 348 -6.79 1.29 9.56
N ALA A 349 -7.86 1.09 8.81
CA ALA A 349 -7.78 0.94 7.36
C ALA A 349 -7.23 2.22 6.68
N LEU A 350 -7.65 3.41 7.13
CA LEU A 350 -7.06 4.67 6.66
C LEU A 350 -5.57 4.78 7.04
N TYR A 351 -5.20 4.36 8.25
CA TYR A 351 -3.83 4.31 8.72
C TYR A 351 -2.97 3.41 7.82
N HIS A 352 -3.38 2.16 7.57
CA HIS A 352 -2.66 1.23 6.71
C HIS A 352 -2.51 1.76 5.29
N ALA A 353 -3.58 2.29 4.69
CA ALA A 353 -3.54 2.86 3.33
C ALA A 353 -2.61 4.09 3.20
N LEU A 354 -2.22 4.73 4.32
CA LEU A 354 -1.32 5.88 4.37
C LEU A 354 0.09 5.53 4.89
N LEU A 355 0.42 4.25 5.04
CA LEU A 355 1.78 3.82 5.40
C LEU A 355 2.71 3.78 4.17
N GLN A 356 2.23 3.30 3.04
CA GLN A 356 3.00 3.14 1.80
C GLN A 356 2.40 3.95 0.64
N PRO A 357 3.19 4.24 -0.43
CA PRO A 357 4.62 3.96 -0.58
C PRO A 357 5.47 4.75 0.42
N LEU A 358 6.68 4.26 0.74
CA LEU A 358 7.54 4.90 1.71
C LEU A 358 8.27 6.11 1.10
N THR A 359 8.55 7.13 1.92
CA THR A 359 9.47 8.21 1.55
C THR A 359 10.85 7.60 1.28
N GLY A 360 11.36 7.70 0.05
CA GLY A 360 12.66 7.16 -0.35
C GLY A 360 13.78 8.20 -0.33
N SER A 361 13.45 9.50 -0.19
CA SER A 361 14.46 10.55 -0.14
C SER A 361 14.86 10.91 1.28
N ASP A 362 16.17 11.15 1.48
CA ASP A 362 16.72 11.74 2.71
C ASP A 362 16.19 13.16 2.94
N ALA A 363 16.44 13.71 4.11
CA ALA A 363 15.94 15.04 4.48
C ALA A 363 16.53 16.19 3.64
N ASP A 364 17.67 15.97 3.00
CA ASP A 364 18.27 16.89 2.02
C ASP A 364 17.78 16.68 0.59
N GLY A 365 16.82 15.76 0.36
CA GLY A 365 16.23 15.44 -0.92
C GLY A 365 17.00 14.40 -1.75
N ARG A 366 18.15 13.90 -1.29
CA ARG A 366 18.90 12.86 -2.01
C ARG A 366 18.19 11.52 -1.91
N TYR A 367 18.28 10.71 -2.98
CA TYR A 367 17.80 9.32 -3.03
C TYR A 367 18.69 8.50 -3.97
N ARG A 368 18.66 7.17 -3.81
CA ARG A 368 19.35 6.25 -4.73
C ARG A 368 18.38 5.86 -5.85
N GLY A 369 18.81 6.13 -7.09
CA GLY A 369 18.03 5.81 -8.28
C GLY A 369 18.15 4.34 -8.71
N TYR A 370 17.34 3.95 -9.68
CA TYR A 370 17.35 2.62 -10.28
C TYR A 370 18.56 2.36 -11.20
N ASP A 371 19.39 3.38 -11.42
CA ASP A 371 20.72 3.32 -12.03
C ASP A 371 21.86 3.20 -11.02
N ASP A 372 21.55 2.99 -9.74
CA ASP A 372 22.45 2.99 -8.59
C ASP A 372 23.15 4.35 -8.31
N ALA A 373 22.85 5.38 -9.08
CA ALA A 373 23.39 6.73 -8.83
C ALA A 373 22.58 7.48 -7.75
N ILE A 374 23.19 8.51 -7.18
CA ILE A 374 22.52 9.40 -6.23
C ILE A 374 21.90 10.55 -7.00
N HIS A 375 20.59 10.68 -6.85
CA HIS A 375 19.77 11.76 -7.41
C HIS A 375 19.23 12.67 -6.32
N ARG A 376 18.53 13.74 -6.73
CA ARG A 376 17.92 14.68 -5.81
C ARG A 376 16.50 15.06 -6.26
N ALA A 377 15.56 15.00 -5.33
CA ALA A 377 14.18 15.42 -5.49
C ALA A 377 14.03 16.85 -4.95
N ASP A 378 14.23 17.88 -5.81
CA ASP A 378 14.14 19.27 -5.40
C ASP A 378 12.69 19.77 -5.42
N GLY A 379 12.14 20.07 -4.25
CA GLY A 379 10.78 20.59 -4.09
C GLY A 379 9.66 19.54 -4.21
N TRP A 380 9.99 18.25 -4.21
CA TRP A 380 9.05 17.13 -4.20
C TRP A 380 9.62 15.96 -3.37
N THR A 381 8.81 14.94 -3.09
CA THR A 381 9.23 13.77 -2.33
C THR A 381 9.36 12.58 -3.26
N TYR A 382 10.55 11.95 -3.28
CA TYR A 382 10.73 10.66 -3.94
C TYR A 382 10.18 9.55 -3.05
N TYR A 383 9.36 8.68 -3.64
CA TYR A 383 8.78 7.51 -2.99
C TYR A 383 9.37 6.22 -3.54
N GLU A 384 9.41 5.20 -2.69
CA GLU A 384 9.85 3.85 -3.00
C GLU A 384 8.91 2.81 -2.38
N TYR A 385 9.08 1.53 -2.68
CA TYR A 385 8.22 0.41 -2.27
C TYR A 385 6.82 0.49 -2.90
N PHE A 386 6.76 0.02 -4.15
CA PHE A 386 5.54 0.05 -4.95
C PHE A 386 5.04 -1.36 -5.25
N SER A 387 3.99 -1.81 -4.58
CA SER A 387 3.23 -2.99 -4.95
C SER A 387 2.17 -2.62 -5.98
N LEU A 388 2.59 -2.40 -7.25
CA LEU A 388 1.68 -1.82 -8.25
C LEU A 388 0.55 -2.76 -8.65
N TRP A 389 0.79 -4.10 -8.66
CA TRP A 389 -0.21 -5.10 -8.98
C TRP A 389 -1.41 -5.07 -8.02
N ASP A 390 -1.13 -4.74 -6.77
CA ASP A 390 -2.13 -4.63 -5.71
C ASP A 390 -2.74 -3.23 -5.67
N THR A 391 -1.91 -2.21 -5.56
CA THR A 391 -2.33 -0.85 -5.22
C THR A 391 -3.12 -0.13 -6.31
N TYR A 392 -3.03 -0.52 -7.58
CA TYR A 392 -3.88 0.03 -8.64
C TYR A 392 -5.37 -0.34 -8.46
N ARG A 393 -5.69 -1.30 -7.59
CA ARG A 393 -7.02 -1.86 -7.37
C ARG A 393 -7.78 -1.19 -6.22
N SER A 394 -7.36 0.00 -5.80
CA SER A 394 -8.09 1.00 -5.02
C SER A 394 -7.21 1.93 -4.17
N GLN A 395 -6.08 1.50 -3.65
CA GLN A 395 -5.25 2.35 -2.78
C GLN A 395 -4.75 3.61 -3.51
N ASN A 396 -4.33 3.48 -4.77
CA ASN A 396 -3.91 4.59 -5.63
C ASN A 396 -5.01 5.68 -5.76
N GLN A 397 -6.25 5.25 -6.02
CA GLN A 397 -7.39 6.16 -6.17
C GLN A 397 -7.74 6.84 -4.85
N LEU A 398 -7.59 6.13 -3.71
CA LEU A 398 -7.78 6.71 -2.39
C LEU A 398 -6.74 7.81 -2.09
N LEU A 399 -5.47 7.55 -2.43
CA LEU A 399 -4.40 8.54 -2.27
C LEU A 399 -4.62 9.76 -3.16
N ALA A 400 -5.01 9.57 -4.42
CA ALA A 400 -5.33 10.67 -5.32
C ALA A 400 -6.50 11.52 -4.80
N LEU A 401 -7.52 10.88 -4.21
CA LEU A 401 -8.69 11.55 -3.64
C LEU A 401 -8.36 12.37 -2.39
N LEU A 402 -7.60 11.80 -1.46
CA LEU A 402 -7.34 12.40 -0.15
C LEU A 402 -6.02 13.19 -0.10
N ARG A 403 -5.04 12.87 -0.95
CA ARG A 403 -3.66 13.38 -0.92
C ARG A 403 -3.13 13.72 -2.31
N PRO A 404 -3.79 14.61 -3.06
CA PRO A 404 -3.46 14.88 -4.46
C PRO A 404 -2.00 15.33 -4.68
N GLN A 405 -1.40 16.02 -3.70
CA GLN A 405 0.01 16.40 -3.79
C GLN A 405 0.94 15.18 -3.69
N ARG A 406 0.65 14.23 -2.77
CA ARG A 406 1.41 12.98 -2.66
C ARG A 406 1.24 12.10 -3.90
N ALA A 407 0.02 11.99 -4.42
CA ALA A 407 -0.25 11.29 -5.66
C ALA A 407 0.56 11.85 -6.84
N ARG A 408 0.75 13.18 -6.90
CA ARG A 408 1.64 13.83 -7.88
C ARG A 408 3.10 13.41 -7.69
N ASP A 409 3.59 13.40 -6.48
CA ASP A 409 4.98 13.03 -6.18
C ASP A 409 5.22 11.53 -6.40
N ILE A 410 4.22 10.68 -6.15
CA ILE A 410 4.23 9.24 -6.50
C ILE A 410 4.35 9.07 -8.01
N GLY A 411 3.54 9.78 -8.80
CA GLY A 411 3.64 9.75 -10.26
C GLY A 411 5.03 10.19 -10.76
N ARG A 412 5.59 11.26 -10.19
CA ARG A 412 6.96 11.71 -10.48
C ARG A 412 8.02 10.66 -10.12
N SER A 413 7.82 9.94 -9.01
CA SER A 413 8.75 8.88 -8.59
C SER A 413 8.79 7.75 -9.62
N LEU A 414 7.64 7.29 -10.12
CA LEU A 414 7.57 6.26 -11.16
C LEU A 414 8.20 6.73 -12.48
N LEU A 415 8.03 8.00 -12.86
CA LEU A 415 8.70 8.56 -14.04
C LEU A 415 10.22 8.69 -13.83
N ALA A 416 10.67 9.05 -12.63
CA ALA A 416 12.10 9.07 -12.31
C ALA A 416 12.70 7.66 -12.37
N ILE A 417 12.00 6.64 -11.88
CA ILE A 417 12.39 5.22 -12.00
C ILE A 417 12.54 4.84 -13.48
N HIS A 418 11.56 5.22 -14.32
CA HIS A 418 11.63 4.98 -15.77
C HIS A 418 12.84 5.65 -16.41
N GLN A 419 13.09 6.92 -16.09
CA GLN A 419 14.21 7.70 -16.66
C GLN A 419 15.57 7.15 -16.26
N GLN A 420 15.71 6.64 -15.02
CA GLN A 420 16.96 6.11 -14.47
C GLN A 420 17.17 4.64 -14.82
N GLY A 421 16.14 3.81 -14.64
CA GLY A 421 16.20 2.38 -14.90
C GLY A 421 15.90 1.98 -16.36
N GLY A 422 15.43 2.90 -17.20
CA GLY A 422 15.09 2.70 -18.60
C GLY A 422 13.74 2.01 -18.85
N TRP A 423 13.01 1.63 -17.78
CA TRP A 423 11.69 0.98 -17.85
C TRP A 423 10.84 1.29 -16.62
N LEU A 424 9.51 1.18 -16.74
CA LEU A 424 8.60 1.29 -15.60
C LEU A 424 8.65 0.01 -14.75
N PRO A 425 8.55 0.11 -13.41
CA PRO A 425 8.59 -1.06 -12.53
C PRO A 425 7.24 -1.78 -12.52
N ARG A 426 7.26 -3.06 -12.15
CA ARG A 426 6.08 -3.85 -11.80
C ARG A 426 5.86 -3.89 -10.29
N TRP A 427 6.91 -4.17 -9.55
CA TRP A 427 6.92 -4.17 -8.09
C TRP A 427 8.26 -3.62 -7.58
N GLY A 428 8.28 -2.33 -7.27
CA GLY A 428 9.49 -1.62 -6.87
C GLY A 428 9.82 -1.82 -5.39
N TYR A 429 11.05 -2.20 -5.07
CA TYR A 429 11.56 -2.34 -3.71
C TYR A 429 12.90 -1.62 -3.59
N ALA A 430 13.02 -0.66 -2.65
CA ALA A 430 14.16 0.24 -2.58
C ALA A 430 14.49 0.83 -3.97
N ASN A 431 15.66 0.57 -4.54
CA ASN A 431 16.11 1.11 -5.82
C ASN A 431 16.13 0.08 -6.97
N TYR A 432 15.29 -0.94 -6.92
CA TYR A 432 15.21 -1.95 -7.99
C TYR A 432 13.77 -2.49 -8.18
N ASP A 433 13.54 -3.15 -9.32
CA ASP A 433 12.30 -3.85 -9.63
C ASP A 433 12.46 -5.34 -9.28
N THR A 434 11.62 -5.86 -8.41
CA THR A 434 11.63 -7.27 -8.00
C THR A 434 11.17 -8.20 -9.11
N ASN A 435 10.44 -7.68 -10.09
CA ASN A 435 9.79 -8.43 -11.17
C ASN A 435 8.83 -9.53 -10.68
N ILE A 436 8.32 -9.41 -9.47
CA ILE A 436 7.25 -10.30 -8.98
C ILE A 436 5.89 -9.87 -9.52
N MET A 437 4.89 -10.73 -9.35
CA MET A 437 3.53 -10.59 -9.89
C MET A 437 3.50 -10.65 -11.42
N THR A 438 2.33 -10.41 -12.01
CA THR A 438 2.09 -10.54 -13.45
C THR A 438 1.41 -9.31 -14.03
N GLY A 439 1.22 -9.32 -15.34
CA GLY A 439 0.46 -8.27 -16.02
C GLY A 439 1.24 -6.98 -16.25
N ASP A 440 0.49 -5.91 -16.39
CA ASP A 440 0.99 -4.54 -16.56
C ASP A 440 0.26 -3.58 -15.61
N PRO A 441 0.50 -3.70 -14.32
CA PRO A 441 -0.22 -2.92 -13.31
C PRO A 441 0.12 -1.43 -13.33
N VAL A 442 1.33 -1.06 -13.76
CA VAL A 442 1.76 0.34 -13.80
C VAL A 442 0.95 1.16 -14.81
N THR A 443 0.43 0.53 -15.86
CA THR A 443 -0.37 1.23 -16.86
C THR A 443 -1.71 1.74 -16.29
N PRO A 444 -2.61 0.93 -15.73
CA PRO A 444 -3.84 1.46 -15.11
C PRO A 444 -3.53 2.37 -13.92
N PHE A 445 -2.46 2.13 -13.15
CA PHE A 445 -2.03 2.98 -12.06
C PHE A 445 -1.72 4.43 -12.53
N LEU A 446 -0.86 4.59 -13.53
CA LEU A 446 -0.50 5.92 -14.05
C LEU A 446 -1.63 6.56 -14.87
N VAL A 447 -2.45 5.77 -15.56
CA VAL A 447 -3.63 6.31 -16.27
C VAL A 447 -4.64 6.90 -15.28
N ASP A 448 -4.86 6.25 -14.13
CA ASP A 448 -5.71 6.84 -13.08
C ASP A 448 -5.09 8.12 -12.50
N LEU A 449 -3.78 8.14 -12.20
CA LEU A 449 -3.11 9.36 -11.77
C LEU A 449 -3.23 10.50 -12.80
N TRP A 450 -3.14 10.19 -14.08
CA TRP A 450 -3.39 11.15 -15.15
C TRP A 450 -4.83 11.66 -15.11
N ARG A 451 -5.82 10.78 -15.03
CA ARG A 451 -7.24 11.12 -14.92
C ARG A 451 -7.52 12.05 -13.74
N PHE A 452 -6.84 11.82 -12.63
CA PHE A 452 -7.00 12.58 -11.40
C PHE A 452 -6.18 13.88 -11.36
N GLY A 453 -5.48 14.21 -12.47
CA GLY A 453 -4.68 15.43 -12.59
C GLY A 453 -3.35 15.38 -11.83
N ALA A 454 -2.96 14.22 -11.31
CA ALA A 454 -1.70 14.08 -10.59
C ALA A 454 -0.46 14.11 -11.51
N LEU A 455 -0.61 13.85 -12.80
CA LEU A 455 0.48 13.92 -13.79
C LEU A 455 0.53 15.26 -14.55
N GLN A 456 -0.18 16.30 -14.11
CA GLN A 456 -0.20 17.59 -14.79
C GLN A 456 1.22 18.14 -15.03
N GLY A 457 1.56 18.39 -16.29
CA GLY A 457 2.86 18.85 -16.77
C GLY A 457 3.87 17.73 -17.06
N ASN A 458 3.49 16.44 -16.82
CA ASN A 458 4.30 15.27 -17.15
C ASN A 458 3.53 14.24 -18.01
N GLU A 459 2.42 14.66 -18.63
CA GLU A 459 1.53 13.75 -19.36
C GLU A 459 2.23 13.10 -20.57
N ALA A 460 3.06 13.88 -21.29
CA ALA A 460 3.78 13.40 -22.45
C ALA A 460 4.83 12.36 -22.07
N ASP A 461 5.58 12.58 -20.99
CA ASP A 461 6.59 11.63 -20.48
C ASP A 461 5.93 10.37 -19.95
N ALA A 462 4.84 10.50 -19.22
CA ALA A 462 4.06 9.37 -18.72
C ALA A 462 3.51 8.53 -19.89
N TYR A 463 2.94 9.19 -20.90
CA TYR A 463 2.44 8.49 -22.08
C TYR A 463 3.57 7.77 -22.84
N ALA A 464 4.72 8.42 -23.03
CA ALA A 464 5.87 7.81 -23.69
C ALA A 464 6.37 6.55 -22.94
N ALA A 465 6.47 6.61 -21.62
CA ALA A 465 6.87 5.48 -20.78
C ALA A 465 5.85 4.32 -20.84
N LEU A 466 4.56 4.63 -20.76
CA LEU A 466 3.48 3.65 -20.86
C LEU A 466 3.39 3.04 -22.26
N ARG A 467 3.57 3.86 -23.29
CA ARG A 467 3.65 3.37 -24.69
C ARG A 467 4.82 2.42 -24.88
N GLN A 468 5.98 2.76 -24.32
CA GLN A 468 7.15 1.88 -24.36
C GLN A 468 6.84 0.52 -23.72
N ASN A 469 6.17 0.51 -22.56
CA ASN A 469 5.77 -0.71 -21.88
C ASN A 469 4.75 -1.53 -22.70
N ALA A 470 3.76 -0.87 -23.32
CA ALA A 470 2.70 -1.52 -24.09
C ALA A 470 3.15 -2.10 -25.44
N PHE A 471 4.14 -1.50 -26.10
CA PHE A 471 4.57 -1.87 -27.46
C PHE A 471 5.99 -2.42 -27.55
N GLY A 472 6.78 -2.31 -26.46
CA GLY A 472 8.18 -2.72 -26.43
C GLY A 472 8.44 -3.92 -25.52
N GLN A 473 9.73 -4.23 -25.42
CA GLN A 473 10.28 -5.17 -24.44
C GLN A 473 11.57 -4.59 -23.87
N PRO A 474 11.82 -4.78 -22.56
CA PRO A 474 13.10 -4.38 -22.00
C PRO A 474 14.26 -5.12 -22.68
N PRO A 475 15.43 -4.49 -22.83
CA PRO A 475 16.64 -5.17 -23.27
C PRO A 475 16.90 -6.44 -22.44
N ILE A 476 17.53 -7.44 -23.06
CA ILE A 476 17.75 -8.75 -22.42
C ILE A 476 18.54 -8.64 -21.09
N ASN A 477 19.46 -7.68 -21.03
CA ASN A 477 20.27 -7.40 -19.84
C ASN A 477 19.62 -6.35 -18.89
N SER A 478 18.41 -5.88 -19.15
CA SER A 478 17.69 -4.98 -18.26
C SER A 478 17.34 -5.68 -16.95
N ARG A 479 17.33 -4.93 -15.85
CA ARG A 479 16.82 -5.41 -14.55
C ARG A 479 15.30 -5.55 -14.54
N HIS A 480 14.60 -4.86 -15.44
CA HIS A 480 13.15 -4.90 -15.56
C HIS A 480 12.67 -6.03 -16.47
N ALA A 481 11.58 -6.69 -16.09
CA ALA A 481 10.89 -7.66 -16.92
C ALA A 481 9.91 -7.00 -17.91
N GLY A 482 9.32 -5.86 -17.52
CA GLY A 482 8.25 -5.22 -18.27
C GLY A 482 7.09 -6.19 -18.50
N ARG A 483 6.44 -6.11 -19.67
CA ARG A 483 5.50 -7.14 -20.14
C ARG A 483 6.29 -8.32 -20.70
N SER A 484 6.66 -9.28 -19.87
CA SER A 484 7.54 -10.41 -20.29
C SER A 484 6.90 -11.31 -21.34
N GLY A 485 5.57 -11.31 -21.47
CA GLY A 485 4.81 -12.02 -22.51
C GLY A 485 4.52 -11.18 -23.77
N ASN A 486 5.07 -9.96 -23.90
CA ASN A 486 4.64 -9.02 -24.94
C ASN A 486 4.95 -9.49 -26.37
N ALA A 487 6.01 -10.28 -26.58
CA ALA A 487 6.32 -10.82 -27.91
C ALA A 487 5.17 -11.67 -28.47
N SER A 488 4.70 -12.65 -27.70
CA SER A 488 3.56 -13.48 -28.11
C SER A 488 2.26 -12.68 -28.13
N TYR A 489 2.05 -11.76 -27.19
CA TYR A 489 0.85 -10.94 -27.15
C TYR A 489 0.72 -10.02 -28.36
N LEU A 490 1.79 -9.38 -28.81
CA LEU A 490 1.78 -8.52 -30.01
C LEU A 490 1.63 -9.31 -31.31
N ALA A 491 2.23 -10.52 -31.38
CA ALA A 491 2.16 -11.37 -32.56
C ALA A 491 0.80 -12.09 -32.69
N ASN A 492 0.26 -12.62 -31.58
CA ASN A 492 -0.86 -13.58 -31.60
C ASN A 492 -2.14 -13.05 -30.90
N GLY A 493 -2.04 -11.92 -30.17
CA GLY A 493 -3.13 -11.37 -29.38
C GLY A 493 -3.32 -12.06 -28.03
N PHE A 494 -2.41 -12.91 -27.60
CA PHE A 494 -2.41 -13.55 -26.28
C PHE A 494 -1.00 -13.78 -25.77
N VAL A 495 -0.83 -13.84 -24.45
CA VAL A 495 0.40 -14.30 -23.80
C VAL A 495 0.41 -15.83 -23.83
N GLN A 496 1.45 -16.41 -24.45
CA GLN A 496 1.62 -17.87 -24.45
C GLN A 496 1.76 -18.42 -23.03
N TYR A 497 1.21 -19.57 -22.77
CA TYR A 497 1.46 -20.32 -21.55
C TYR A 497 2.66 -21.24 -21.72
N ASP A 498 3.72 -20.97 -20.97
CA ASP A 498 4.98 -21.72 -21.03
C ASP A 498 5.66 -21.70 -19.64
N ARG A 499 5.58 -22.80 -18.91
CA ARG A 499 6.19 -22.94 -17.59
C ARG A 499 7.71 -23.00 -17.58
N ALA A 500 8.32 -23.20 -18.74
CA ALA A 500 9.77 -23.24 -18.90
C ALA A 500 10.35 -21.89 -19.35
N PHE A 501 9.50 -20.87 -19.55
CA PHE A 501 9.94 -19.56 -19.98
C PHE A 501 10.89 -18.93 -18.93
N PRO A 502 12.05 -18.37 -19.36
CA PRO A 502 13.03 -17.80 -18.45
C PRO A 502 12.45 -16.61 -17.66
N SER A 503 12.61 -16.62 -16.34
CA SER A 503 12.21 -15.53 -15.47
C SER A 503 13.39 -14.68 -15.02
N LYS A 504 13.16 -13.39 -14.80
CA LYS A 504 14.09 -12.45 -14.16
C LYS A 504 13.81 -12.26 -12.65
N GLY A 505 12.75 -12.85 -12.15
CA GLY A 505 12.31 -12.86 -10.77
C GLY A 505 11.54 -14.13 -10.49
N MET A 506 10.69 -14.15 -9.47
CA MET A 506 9.85 -15.30 -9.15
C MET A 506 8.76 -15.52 -10.20
N ASP A 507 8.20 -14.43 -10.73
CA ASP A 507 7.07 -14.46 -11.65
C ASP A 507 7.44 -13.98 -13.05
N VAL A 508 6.81 -14.58 -14.03
CA VAL A 508 6.93 -14.20 -15.44
C VAL A 508 5.60 -14.47 -16.14
N ASP A 509 5.13 -13.54 -16.97
CA ASP A 509 3.80 -13.58 -17.57
C ASP A 509 3.51 -14.88 -18.35
N PRO A 510 4.46 -15.47 -19.12
CA PRO A 510 4.22 -16.77 -19.75
C PRO A 510 3.94 -17.94 -18.81
N HIS A 511 4.35 -17.91 -17.54
CA HIS A 511 3.93 -18.92 -16.58
C HIS A 511 2.44 -18.81 -16.23
N HIS A 512 1.82 -17.64 -16.51
CA HIS A 512 0.47 -17.27 -16.19
C HIS A 512 -0.29 -16.71 -17.41
N GLY A 513 -0.07 -17.27 -18.61
CA GLY A 513 -0.50 -16.70 -19.88
C GLY A 513 -1.99 -16.39 -20.00
N GLY A 514 -2.85 -17.11 -19.27
CA GLY A 514 -4.29 -16.84 -19.19
C GLY A 514 -4.57 -15.52 -18.51
N SER A 515 -4.14 -15.37 -17.22
CA SER A 515 -4.36 -14.13 -16.46
C SER A 515 -3.59 -12.95 -17.04
N ALA A 516 -2.35 -13.14 -17.49
CA ALA A 516 -1.56 -12.08 -18.08
C ALA A 516 -2.20 -11.50 -19.36
N THR A 517 -2.87 -12.33 -20.17
CA THR A 517 -3.62 -11.84 -21.34
C THR A 517 -4.78 -10.94 -20.93
N LEU A 518 -5.52 -11.31 -19.90
CA LEU A 518 -6.63 -10.51 -19.36
C LEU A 518 -6.12 -9.17 -18.82
N GLU A 519 -5.04 -9.20 -18.03
CA GLU A 519 -4.43 -7.99 -17.44
C GLU A 519 -3.87 -7.05 -18.51
N TYR A 520 -3.19 -7.56 -19.54
CA TYR A 520 -2.70 -6.75 -20.67
C TYR A 520 -3.86 -6.11 -21.44
N ALA A 521 -4.96 -6.84 -21.65
CA ALA A 521 -6.13 -6.29 -22.32
C ALA A 521 -6.79 -5.14 -21.52
N LEU A 522 -6.87 -5.28 -20.20
CA LEU A 522 -7.34 -4.21 -19.31
C LEU A 522 -6.42 -2.99 -19.37
N ALA A 523 -5.10 -3.20 -19.26
CA ALA A 523 -4.09 -2.14 -19.30
C ALA A 523 -4.08 -1.41 -20.64
N ASP A 524 -4.18 -2.13 -21.77
CA ASP A 524 -4.27 -1.54 -23.11
C ASP A 524 -5.53 -0.68 -23.26
N CYS A 525 -6.66 -1.14 -22.72
CA CYS A 525 -7.90 -0.36 -22.73
C CYS A 525 -7.77 0.93 -21.91
N ALA A 526 -7.12 0.89 -20.75
CA ALA A 526 -6.84 2.07 -19.97
C ALA A 526 -5.96 3.06 -20.75
N LEU A 527 -4.85 2.58 -21.32
CA LEU A 527 -3.93 3.42 -22.09
C LEU A 527 -4.56 3.99 -23.37
N ALA A 528 -5.48 3.26 -24.01
CA ALA A 528 -6.20 3.74 -25.19
C ALA A 528 -6.94 5.04 -24.94
N GLN A 529 -7.46 5.24 -23.73
CA GLN A 529 -8.18 6.45 -23.34
C GLN A 529 -7.22 7.63 -23.18
N MET A 530 -6.05 7.41 -22.56
CA MET A 530 -5.01 8.44 -22.45
C MET A 530 -4.47 8.81 -23.82
N ALA A 531 -4.21 7.82 -24.68
CA ALA A 531 -3.78 8.02 -26.06
C ALA A 531 -4.76 8.90 -26.87
N ALA A 532 -6.07 8.59 -26.78
CA ALA A 532 -7.11 9.40 -27.44
C ALA A 532 -7.11 10.86 -26.96
N ALA A 533 -7.04 11.07 -25.65
CA ALA A 533 -7.10 12.40 -25.05
C ALA A 533 -5.84 13.25 -25.38
N LEU A 534 -4.69 12.61 -25.58
CA LEU A 534 -3.44 13.28 -25.97
C LEU A 534 -3.26 13.38 -27.50
N GLY A 535 -4.24 12.96 -28.30
CA GLY A 535 -4.21 13.09 -29.76
C GLY A 535 -3.48 11.97 -30.50
N HIS A 536 -3.10 10.88 -29.85
CA HIS A 536 -2.45 9.70 -30.45
C HIS A 536 -3.48 8.72 -31.02
N ALA A 537 -4.21 9.15 -32.05
CA ALA A 537 -5.37 8.43 -32.59
C ALA A 537 -5.06 6.99 -33.06
N GLN A 538 -3.89 6.79 -33.71
CA GLN A 538 -3.47 5.46 -34.19
C GLN A 538 -3.19 4.51 -33.03
N ASP A 539 -2.43 4.94 -32.05
CA ASP A 539 -2.16 4.12 -30.84
C ASP A 539 -3.45 3.82 -30.10
N SER A 540 -4.34 4.83 -29.94
CA SER A 540 -5.64 4.64 -29.30
C SER A 540 -6.49 3.56 -30.00
N ALA A 541 -6.55 3.57 -31.33
CA ALA A 541 -7.30 2.58 -32.11
C ALA A 541 -6.72 1.17 -31.91
N GLN A 542 -5.39 1.02 -31.99
CA GLN A 542 -4.72 -0.26 -31.80
C GLN A 542 -4.86 -0.79 -30.37
N LEU A 543 -4.65 0.06 -29.37
CA LEU A 543 -4.79 -0.30 -27.96
C LEU A 543 -6.25 -0.68 -27.61
N ARG A 544 -7.23 0.04 -28.16
CA ARG A 544 -8.64 -0.30 -28.01
C ARG A 544 -8.97 -1.67 -28.59
N GLN A 545 -8.44 -1.98 -29.78
CA GLN A 545 -8.60 -3.30 -30.38
C GLN A 545 -8.00 -4.39 -29.47
N ARG A 546 -6.79 -4.15 -28.94
CA ARG A 546 -6.10 -5.07 -28.03
C ARG A 546 -6.84 -5.23 -26.69
N GLY A 547 -7.58 -4.23 -26.24
CA GLY A 547 -8.48 -4.33 -25.08
C GLY A 547 -9.52 -5.46 -25.20
N GLY A 548 -9.83 -5.91 -26.43
CA GLY A 548 -10.67 -7.07 -26.72
C GLY A 548 -9.91 -8.41 -26.77
N ASN A 549 -8.60 -8.42 -26.58
CA ASN A 549 -7.77 -9.66 -26.70
C ASN A 549 -8.09 -10.71 -25.63
N TRP A 550 -8.81 -10.38 -24.58
CA TRP A 550 -9.32 -11.34 -23.61
C TRP A 550 -10.15 -12.47 -24.27
N HIS A 551 -10.81 -12.20 -25.42
CA HIS A 551 -11.51 -13.21 -26.22
C HIS A 551 -10.57 -14.32 -26.77
N ARG A 552 -9.28 -14.01 -26.95
CA ARG A 552 -8.27 -14.97 -27.45
C ARG A 552 -8.03 -16.13 -26.49
N VAL A 553 -8.24 -15.90 -25.21
CA VAL A 553 -8.11 -16.92 -24.15
C VAL A 553 -9.46 -17.41 -23.64
N TRP A 554 -10.58 -16.95 -24.19
CA TRP A 554 -11.92 -17.47 -23.85
C TRP A 554 -12.23 -18.73 -24.67
N ASP A 555 -12.38 -19.87 -23.99
CA ASP A 555 -12.76 -21.16 -24.63
C ASP A 555 -14.19 -21.52 -24.26
N ALA A 556 -15.12 -21.37 -25.20
CA ALA A 556 -16.53 -21.68 -25.04
C ALA A 556 -16.81 -23.16 -24.76
N SER A 557 -15.87 -24.07 -25.09
CA SER A 557 -16.03 -25.51 -24.88
C SER A 557 -15.70 -25.98 -23.46
N VAL A 558 -14.96 -25.19 -22.69
CA VAL A 558 -14.60 -25.53 -21.31
C VAL A 558 -15.87 -25.56 -20.46
N ARG A 559 -16.06 -26.61 -19.69
CA ARG A 559 -17.19 -26.79 -18.79
C ARG A 559 -16.70 -27.06 -17.37
N ASP A 560 -17.37 -26.46 -16.40
CA ASP A 560 -17.26 -26.86 -15.02
C ASP A 560 -18.29 -27.96 -14.76
N ALA A 561 -17.83 -29.17 -14.41
CA ALA A 561 -18.66 -30.36 -14.31
C ALA A 561 -19.72 -30.25 -13.18
N ASP A 562 -19.36 -29.60 -12.06
CA ASP A 562 -20.21 -29.51 -10.89
C ASP A 562 -21.29 -28.44 -11.02
N THR A 563 -20.95 -27.29 -11.63
CA THR A 563 -21.88 -26.16 -11.76
C THR A 563 -22.64 -26.15 -13.08
N GLY A 564 -22.15 -26.88 -14.09
CA GLY A 564 -22.74 -26.96 -15.43
C GLY A 564 -22.46 -25.74 -16.31
N PHE A 565 -21.80 -24.68 -15.82
CA PHE A 565 -21.46 -23.53 -16.64
C PHE A 565 -20.40 -23.86 -17.70
N ALA A 566 -20.52 -23.21 -18.84
CA ALA A 566 -19.63 -23.34 -19.99
C ALA A 566 -19.03 -21.99 -20.38
N GLY A 567 -17.88 -22.05 -21.04
CA GLY A 567 -17.10 -20.87 -21.45
C GLY A 567 -16.31 -20.29 -20.30
N PHE A 568 -14.98 -20.44 -20.37
CA PHE A 568 -14.04 -19.94 -19.37
C PHE A 568 -12.73 -19.52 -20.03
N PRO A 569 -11.96 -18.63 -19.39
CA PRO A 569 -10.57 -18.41 -19.80
C PRO A 569 -9.77 -19.72 -19.73
N ARG A 570 -8.97 -19.97 -20.78
CA ARG A 570 -8.06 -21.11 -20.88
C ARG A 570 -6.75 -20.66 -21.50
N PRO A 571 -5.60 -21.06 -20.95
CA PRO A 571 -4.31 -20.70 -21.51
C PRO A 571 -4.10 -21.27 -22.92
N ARG A 572 -3.32 -20.54 -23.74
CA ARG A 572 -2.87 -21.01 -25.06
C ARG A 572 -1.39 -21.25 -25.06
N LEU A 573 -0.96 -22.31 -25.76
CA LEU A 573 0.44 -22.59 -26.04
C LEU A 573 0.97 -21.68 -27.17
N GLN A 574 2.28 -21.70 -27.40
CA GLN A 574 2.95 -20.85 -28.38
C GLN A 574 2.40 -21.04 -29.81
N ASP A 575 2.03 -22.25 -30.17
CA ASP A 575 1.46 -22.61 -31.49
C ASP A 575 -0.03 -22.19 -31.63
N GLY A 576 -0.60 -21.58 -30.62
CA GLY A 576 -2.01 -21.16 -30.58
C GLY A 576 -2.98 -22.25 -30.16
N SER A 577 -2.54 -23.48 -29.93
CA SER A 577 -3.39 -24.54 -29.37
C SER A 577 -3.78 -24.27 -27.94
N TRP A 578 -4.91 -24.85 -27.50
CA TRP A 578 -5.31 -24.75 -26.11
C TRP A 578 -4.45 -25.63 -25.21
N TYR A 579 -4.00 -25.07 -24.08
CA TYR A 579 -3.32 -25.89 -23.08
C TYR A 579 -4.25 -27.01 -22.59
N ALA A 580 -3.75 -28.24 -22.60
CA ALA A 580 -4.39 -29.42 -22.02
C ALA A 580 -3.41 -30.09 -21.06
N PRO A 581 -3.81 -30.40 -19.82
CA PRO A 581 -3.02 -31.23 -18.93
C PRO A 581 -2.92 -32.64 -19.50
N SER A 582 -1.87 -33.40 -19.13
CA SER A 582 -1.58 -34.74 -19.66
C SER A 582 -2.66 -35.80 -19.38
N ASN A 583 -3.64 -35.51 -18.53
CA ASN A 583 -4.66 -36.45 -18.01
C ASN A 583 -6.09 -36.10 -18.43
N ASP A 584 -6.31 -35.42 -19.57
CA ASP A 584 -7.58 -35.26 -20.27
C ASP A 584 -8.25 -33.90 -20.32
N GLN A 585 -8.73 -33.34 -19.26
CA GLN A 585 -9.58 -32.16 -19.36
C GLN A 585 -9.06 -31.00 -18.56
N TYR A 586 -9.01 -29.81 -19.22
CA TYR A 586 -8.74 -28.57 -18.55
C TYR A 586 -9.91 -28.25 -17.58
N SER A 587 -9.57 -28.07 -16.28
CA SER A 587 -10.52 -27.64 -15.27
C SER A 587 -10.43 -26.13 -15.06
N PRO A 588 -11.54 -25.38 -15.11
CA PRO A 588 -11.53 -23.95 -14.84
C PRO A 588 -11.25 -23.63 -13.36
N ARG A 589 -11.18 -24.61 -12.49
CA ARG A 589 -10.78 -24.51 -11.08
C ARG A 589 -9.29 -24.67 -10.88
N SER A 590 -8.53 -24.99 -11.94
CA SER A 590 -7.09 -25.17 -11.89
C SER A 590 -6.36 -23.83 -11.89
N GLN A 591 -5.21 -23.80 -11.22
CA GLN A 591 -4.29 -22.66 -11.24
C GLN A 591 -3.46 -22.55 -12.55
N HIS A 592 -3.52 -23.55 -13.43
CA HIS A 592 -2.68 -23.57 -14.62
C HIS A 592 -2.96 -22.38 -15.55
N GLY A 593 -1.95 -21.49 -15.67
CA GLY A 593 -1.99 -20.30 -16.50
C GLY A 593 -2.67 -19.10 -15.83
N PHE A 594 -2.92 -19.13 -14.53
CA PHE A 594 -3.46 -18.03 -13.74
C PHE A 594 -2.58 -17.76 -12.53
N HIS A 595 -2.27 -16.49 -12.32
CA HIS A 595 -1.48 -16.04 -11.18
C HIS A 595 -2.40 -15.89 -9.97
N GLU A 596 -2.04 -16.56 -8.87
CA GLU A 596 -2.77 -16.48 -7.60
C GLU A 596 -4.30 -16.62 -7.73
N GLY A 597 -4.74 -17.47 -8.63
CA GLY A 597 -6.16 -17.68 -8.87
C GLY A 597 -6.44 -18.78 -9.88
N THR A 598 -7.68 -18.80 -10.32
CA THR A 598 -8.22 -19.79 -11.27
C THR A 598 -8.99 -19.10 -12.40
N ALA A 599 -9.36 -19.82 -13.44
CA ALA A 599 -10.21 -19.27 -14.50
C ALA A 599 -11.60 -18.83 -13.99
N TRP A 600 -12.12 -19.45 -12.92
CA TRP A 600 -13.34 -19.03 -12.25
C TRP A 600 -13.23 -17.65 -11.63
N GLN A 601 -12.10 -17.32 -11.07
CA GLN A 601 -11.81 -16.03 -10.43
C GLN A 601 -11.50 -14.97 -11.49
N TYR A 602 -10.59 -15.28 -12.42
CA TYR A 602 -10.16 -14.33 -13.45
C TYR A 602 -11.18 -14.06 -14.57
N GLN A 603 -12.23 -14.89 -14.77
CA GLN A 603 -13.24 -14.62 -15.79
C GLN A 603 -13.96 -13.26 -15.64
N TRP A 604 -13.86 -12.64 -14.45
CA TRP A 604 -14.46 -11.35 -14.15
C TRP A 604 -13.52 -10.17 -14.43
N LEU A 605 -12.25 -10.42 -14.73
CA LEU A 605 -11.28 -9.36 -15.07
C LEU A 605 -11.43 -8.90 -16.54
N VAL A 606 -12.66 -8.53 -16.88
CA VAL A 606 -13.07 -8.03 -18.22
C VAL A 606 -14.02 -6.83 -18.10
N GLN A 607 -13.90 -6.07 -17.04
CA GLN A 607 -14.75 -4.91 -16.75
C GLN A 607 -14.65 -3.78 -17.78
N GLN A 608 -13.64 -3.79 -18.63
CA GLN A 608 -13.48 -2.87 -19.75
C GLN A 608 -14.40 -3.19 -20.93
N ASP A 609 -14.94 -4.42 -21.01
CA ASP A 609 -15.78 -4.91 -22.12
C ASP A 609 -16.96 -5.73 -21.62
N ILE A 610 -17.87 -5.08 -20.89
CA ILE A 610 -19.09 -5.74 -20.36
C ILE A 610 -19.98 -6.32 -21.47
N PRO A 611 -20.24 -5.62 -22.59
CA PRO A 611 -21.05 -6.20 -23.67
C PRO A 611 -20.44 -7.48 -24.25
N GLY A 612 -19.11 -7.52 -24.48
CA GLY A 612 -18.42 -8.73 -24.95
C GLY A 612 -18.50 -9.88 -23.94
N MET A 613 -18.31 -9.58 -22.65
CA MET A 613 -18.48 -10.56 -21.58
C MET A 613 -19.90 -11.14 -21.54
N LEU A 614 -20.90 -10.30 -21.61
CA LEU A 614 -22.31 -10.74 -21.62
C LEU A 614 -22.61 -11.61 -22.84
N GLN A 615 -22.09 -11.27 -24.02
CA GLN A 615 -22.20 -12.10 -25.20
C GLN A 615 -21.54 -13.48 -24.98
N ALA A 616 -20.33 -13.52 -24.45
CA ALA A 616 -19.58 -14.75 -24.17
C ALA A 616 -20.25 -15.63 -23.10
N MET A 617 -20.99 -15.03 -22.18
CA MET A 617 -21.72 -15.70 -21.09
C MET A 617 -23.23 -15.91 -21.40
N HIS A 618 -23.67 -15.69 -22.65
CA HIS A 618 -25.07 -15.86 -23.08
C HIS A 618 -26.07 -14.93 -22.39
N GLY A 619 -25.68 -13.70 -22.10
CA GLY A 619 -26.53 -12.64 -21.60
C GLY A 619 -26.44 -12.37 -20.10
N SER A 620 -27.04 -11.26 -19.68
CA SER A 620 -26.94 -10.75 -18.31
C SER A 620 -27.59 -11.69 -17.28
N GLU A 621 -28.64 -12.44 -17.66
CA GLU A 621 -29.27 -13.43 -16.79
C GLU A 621 -28.31 -14.59 -16.45
N GLN A 622 -27.62 -15.13 -17.47
CA GLN A 622 -26.66 -16.24 -17.25
C GLN A 622 -25.40 -15.76 -16.51
N ALA A 623 -24.90 -14.56 -16.84
CA ALA A 623 -23.81 -13.93 -16.08
C ALA A 623 -24.21 -13.72 -14.61
N GLY A 624 -25.44 -13.27 -14.36
CA GLY A 624 -25.98 -13.12 -13.01
C GLY A 624 -26.05 -14.42 -12.22
N LYS A 625 -26.57 -15.52 -12.85
CA LYS A 625 -26.61 -16.87 -12.23
C LYS A 625 -25.20 -17.39 -11.92
N ARG A 626 -24.21 -17.09 -12.80
CA ARG A 626 -22.83 -17.48 -12.60
C ARG A 626 -22.19 -16.70 -11.43
N LEU A 627 -22.48 -15.40 -11.30
CA LEU A 627 -22.11 -14.61 -10.13
C LEU A 627 -22.80 -15.13 -8.86
N ASP A 628 -24.11 -15.49 -8.92
CA ASP A 628 -24.83 -16.06 -7.77
C ASP A 628 -24.15 -17.34 -7.26
N THR A 629 -23.72 -18.20 -8.18
CA THR A 629 -22.94 -19.40 -7.86
C THR A 629 -21.57 -19.02 -7.28
N PHE A 630 -20.84 -18.10 -7.91
CA PHE A 630 -19.52 -17.65 -7.49
C PHE A 630 -19.53 -17.11 -6.06
N PHE A 631 -20.53 -16.30 -5.70
CA PHE A 631 -20.68 -15.72 -4.38
C PHE A 631 -21.45 -16.57 -3.37
N ALA A 632 -22.07 -17.69 -3.76
CA ALA A 632 -23.06 -18.41 -2.94
C ALA A 632 -24.18 -17.47 -2.47
N TYR A 633 -24.73 -16.68 -3.38
CA TYR A 633 -25.59 -15.51 -3.11
C TYR A 633 -26.78 -15.80 -2.21
N ASP A 634 -27.47 -16.94 -2.40
CA ASP A 634 -28.64 -17.33 -1.60
C ASP A 634 -28.30 -17.58 -0.12
N ASP A 635 -27.09 -18.01 0.17
CA ASP A 635 -26.63 -18.20 1.56
C ASP A 635 -26.22 -16.88 2.20
N LEU A 636 -25.70 -15.91 1.41
CA LEU A 636 -25.48 -14.55 1.89
C LEU A 636 -26.79 -13.82 2.24
N LEU A 637 -27.90 -14.12 1.55
CA LEU A 637 -29.20 -13.55 1.90
C LEU A 637 -29.73 -14.06 3.25
N LYS A 638 -29.38 -15.30 3.63
CA LYS A 638 -29.79 -15.89 4.91
C LYS A 638 -28.96 -15.36 6.07
N ASP A 639 -27.64 -15.37 5.90
CA ASP A 639 -26.67 -14.88 6.87
C ASP A 639 -25.40 -14.44 6.12
N PRO A 640 -25.18 -13.14 5.93
CA PRO A 640 -24.06 -12.64 5.14
C PRO A 640 -22.70 -13.10 5.65
N LEU A 641 -22.46 -13.07 6.97
CA LEU A 641 -21.17 -13.42 7.56
C LEU A 641 -20.91 -14.93 7.52
N ASN A 642 -21.88 -15.74 7.93
CA ASN A 642 -21.73 -17.19 7.91
C ASN A 642 -21.71 -17.74 6.48
N GLY A 643 -22.51 -17.18 5.57
CA GLY A 643 -22.46 -17.50 4.15
C GLY A 643 -21.07 -17.22 3.54
N ALA A 644 -20.50 -16.05 3.81
CA ALA A 644 -19.14 -15.71 3.38
C ALA A 644 -18.10 -16.71 3.95
N ARG A 645 -18.08 -16.93 5.26
CA ARG A 645 -17.12 -17.82 5.91
C ARG A 645 -17.24 -19.28 5.50
N SER A 646 -18.44 -19.73 5.12
CA SER A 646 -18.69 -21.13 4.75
C SER A 646 -18.37 -21.44 3.29
N HIS A 647 -18.43 -20.42 2.40
CA HIS A 647 -18.36 -20.65 0.96
C HIS A 647 -17.19 -19.93 0.27
N TRP A 648 -16.75 -18.80 0.79
CA TRP A 648 -15.66 -18.04 0.18
C TRP A 648 -14.29 -18.56 0.60
N VAL A 649 -13.27 -18.20 -0.14
CA VAL A 649 -11.87 -18.48 0.23
C VAL A 649 -11.48 -17.49 1.33
N VAL A 650 -11.70 -17.87 2.59
CA VAL A 650 -11.37 -17.06 3.76
C VAL A 650 -10.32 -17.80 4.59
N GLY A 651 -9.15 -17.19 4.76
CA GLY A 651 -8.02 -17.79 5.48
C GLY A 651 -6.81 -18.02 4.57
N PRO A 652 -5.80 -18.75 5.06
CA PRO A 652 -4.47 -18.78 4.43
C PRO A 652 -4.52 -19.31 2.99
N TYR A 653 -3.59 -18.84 2.18
CA TYR A 653 -3.36 -19.09 0.76
C TYR A 653 -3.90 -20.42 0.23
N SER A 654 -5.22 -20.49 -0.04
CA SER A 654 -5.90 -21.69 -0.56
C SER A 654 -6.75 -21.42 -1.79
N TYR A 655 -6.41 -20.41 -2.57
CA TYR A 655 -7.16 -19.98 -3.74
C TYR A 655 -7.05 -20.90 -4.96
N TYR A 656 -6.11 -21.83 -4.96
CA TYR A 656 -5.98 -22.80 -6.05
C TYR A 656 -7.06 -23.87 -6.01
N ASN A 657 -7.50 -24.29 -7.18
CA ASN A 657 -8.61 -25.26 -7.34
C ASN A 657 -9.94 -24.78 -6.76
N GLN A 658 -10.14 -23.45 -6.68
CA GLN A 658 -11.37 -22.85 -6.18
C GLN A 658 -12.21 -22.28 -7.30
N TYR A 659 -13.53 -22.28 -7.08
CA TYR A 659 -14.51 -21.65 -7.98
C TYR A 659 -15.35 -20.59 -7.26
N ARG A 660 -14.98 -20.26 -6.03
CA ARG A 660 -15.64 -19.28 -5.18
C ARG A 660 -14.86 -17.99 -5.11
N TYR A 661 -15.56 -16.96 -4.70
CA TYR A 661 -15.00 -15.65 -4.44
C TYR A 661 -13.86 -15.71 -3.41
N ASN A 662 -12.79 -15.02 -3.70
CA ASN A 662 -11.65 -14.87 -2.80
C ASN A 662 -11.54 -13.39 -2.36
N PRO A 663 -12.13 -13.01 -1.20
CA PRO A 663 -12.02 -11.64 -0.68
C PRO A 663 -10.60 -11.34 -0.14
N ASN A 664 -9.70 -12.31 -0.14
CA ASN A 664 -8.37 -12.19 0.44
C ASN A 664 -7.31 -11.78 -0.58
N ASN A 665 -7.66 -11.75 -1.89
CA ASN A 665 -6.68 -11.56 -2.95
C ASN A 665 -7.16 -10.67 -4.09
N GLU A 666 -6.26 -10.02 -4.76
CA GLU A 666 -6.42 -8.92 -5.70
C GLU A 666 -7.25 -9.25 -6.95
N PRO A 667 -7.10 -10.43 -7.57
CA PRO A 667 -7.86 -10.77 -8.78
C PRO A 667 -9.37 -10.62 -8.64
N ASP A 668 -9.88 -10.77 -7.42
CA ASP A 668 -11.31 -10.81 -7.13
C ASP A 668 -11.88 -9.52 -6.52
N LEU A 669 -11.04 -8.54 -6.12
CA LEU A 669 -11.49 -7.35 -5.38
C LEU A 669 -12.58 -6.54 -6.09
N HIS A 670 -12.60 -6.50 -7.43
CA HIS A 670 -13.61 -5.80 -8.21
C HIS A 670 -14.89 -6.64 -8.46
N ALA A 671 -14.81 -7.96 -8.29
CA ALA A 671 -15.87 -8.90 -8.69
C ALA A 671 -17.27 -8.58 -8.08
N PRO A 672 -17.41 -8.09 -6.83
CA PRO A 672 -18.72 -7.69 -6.30
C PRO A 672 -19.47 -6.66 -7.14
N TRP A 673 -18.74 -5.75 -7.81
CA TRP A 673 -19.34 -4.71 -8.64
C TRP A 673 -19.69 -5.16 -10.05
N MET A 674 -19.32 -6.38 -10.44
CA MET A 674 -19.79 -6.96 -11.71
C MET A 674 -21.32 -7.04 -11.75
N TYR A 675 -21.99 -7.29 -10.62
CA TYR A 675 -23.44 -7.19 -10.55
C TYR A 675 -23.96 -5.79 -10.93
N THR A 676 -23.33 -4.73 -10.42
CA THR A 676 -23.71 -3.36 -10.80
C THR A 676 -23.52 -3.12 -12.29
N LEU A 677 -22.40 -3.59 -12.86
CA LEU A 677 -22.08 -3.41 -14.28
C LEU A 677 -23.05 -4.17 -15.23
N ILE A 678 -23.72 -5.20 -14.73
CA ILE A 678 -24.75 -5.94 -15.50
C ILE A 678 -26.20 -5.55 -15.13
N GLY A 679 -26.39 -4.44 -14.40
CA GLY A 679 -27.71 -3.89 -14.07
C GLY A 679 -28.39 -4.53 -12.85
N GLN A 680 -27.63 -5.14 -11.94
CA GLN A 680 -28.13 -5.78 -10.71
C GLN A 680 -27.48 -5.17 -9.44
N PRO A 681 -27.53 -3.83 -9.22
CA PRO A 681 -26.77 -3.15 -8.15
C PRO A 681 -27.18 -3.59 -6.73
N TRP A 682 -28.40 -4.12 -6.53
CA TRP A 682 -28.84 -4.64 -5.24
C TRP A 682 -28.03 -5.87 -4.81
N LYS A 683 -27.56 -6.69 -5.77
CA LYS A 683 -26.74 -7.87 -5.46
C LYS A 683 -25.31 -7.46 -5.03
N THR A 684 -24.76 -6.41 -5.64
CA THR A 684 -23.52 -5.78 -5.17
C THR A 684 -23.62 -5.42 -3.69
N ALA A 685 -24.70 -4.78 -3.27
CA ALA A 685 -24.92 -4.38 -1.88
C ALA A 685 -24.88 -5.58 -0.92
N THR A 686 -25.45 -6.72 -1.28
CA THR A 686 -25.44 -7.96 -0.49
C THR A 686 -24.01 -8.50 -0.31
N VAL A 687 -23.29 -8.66 -1.42
CA VAL A 687 -21.93 -9.23 -1.42
C VAL A 687 -20.95 -8.31 -0.70
N VAL A 688 -21.00 -7.01 -0.98
CA VAL A 688 -20.13 -6.02 -0.31
C VAL A 688 -20.40 -5.99 1.19
N ARG A 689 -21.69 -6.08 1.62
CA ARG A 689 -22.01 -6.14 3.05
C ARG A 689 -21.46 -7.38 3.72
N ALA A 690 -21.49 -8.54 3.06
CA ALA A 690 -20.89 -9.77 3.57
C ALA A 690 -19.38 -9.66 3.70
N ALA A 691 -18.70 -9.12 2.68
CA ALA A 691 -17.26 -8.92 2.70
C ALA A 691 -16.81 -7.92 3.77
N GLN A 692 -17.52 -6.80 3.97
CA GLN A 692 -17.24 -5.82 5.02
C GLN A 692 -17.29 -6.41 6.43
N GLN A 693 -18.07 -7.47 6.67
CA GLN A 693 -18.17 -8.11 7.98
C GLN A 693 -16.98 -9.00 8.32
N LEU A 694 -16.15 -9.32 7.34
CA LEU A 694 -14.88 -10.03 7.56
C LEU A 694 -13.81 -9.11 8.17
N PHE A 695 -13.95 -7.78 8.04
CA PHE A 695 -13.05 -6.81 8.66
C PHE A 695 -13.53 -6.51 10.08
N THR A 696 -12.68 -6.75 11.07
CA THR A 696 -13.03 -6.68 12.50
C THR A 696 -11.98 -5.94 13.32
N ASN A 697 -12.36 -5.43 14.49
CA ASN A 697 -11.43 -4.83 15.45
C ASN A 697 -10.70 -5.92 16.27
N ALA A 698 -9.97 -6.79 15.58
CA ALA A 698 -9.23 -7.91 16.17
C ALA A 698 -7.91 -8.12 15.42
N PRO A 699 -6.92 -8.80 16.01
CA PRO A 699 -5.64 -9.05 15.34
C PRO A 699 -5.76 -9.75 13.97
N ASN A 700 -6.75 -10.62 13.78
CA ASN A 700 -7.08 -11.24 12.49
C ASN A 700 -8.17 -10.49 11.72
N GLY A 701 -8.26 -9.18 11.90
CA GLY A 701 -9.33 -8.34 11.36
C GLY A 701 -9.15 -7.84 9.94
N VAL A 702 -8.17 -8.36 9.20
CA VAL A 702 -8.01 -8.19 7.74
C VAL A 702 -8.13 -9.57 7.11
N THR A 703 -8.83 -9.67 5.99
CA THR A 703 -9.19 -10.97 5.40
C THR A 703 -8.02 -11.72 4.77
N GLY A 704 -7.04 -11.01 4.24
CA GLY A 704 -5.83 -11.52 3.60
C GLY A 704 -4.67 -10.58 3.82
N ASN A 705 -3.62 -10.71 3.03
CA ASN A 705 -2.49 -9.80 3.04
C ASN A 705 -2.96 -8.36 2.78
N ASP A 706 -2.49 -7.39 3.57
CA ASP A 706 -2.94 -5.98 3.42
C ASP A 706 -2.40 -5.33 2.13
N ASP A 707 -1.34 -5.90 1.56
CA ASP A 707 -0.72 -5.53 0.27
C ASP A 707 -0.55 -4.02 0.10
N LEU A 708 0.28 -3.48 1.01
CA LEU A 708 0.64 -2.07 1.07
C LEU A 708 -0.59 -1.14 1.17
N GLY A 709 -1.63 -1.61 1.87
CA GLY A 709 -2.85 -0.84 2.12
C GLY A 709 -3.95 -1.04 1.08
N THR A 710 -3.82 -1.98 0.14
CA THR A 710 -4.85 -2.28 -0.87
C THR A 710 -6.13 -2.82 -0.24
N MET A 711 -6.03 -3.84 0.63
CA MET A 711 -7.19 -4.40 1.32
C MET A 711 -7.87 -3.38 2.24
N SER A 712 -7.06 -2.56 2.92
CA SER A 712 -7.55 -1.46 3.75
C SER A 712 -8.27 -0.38 2.93
N ALA A 713 -7.75 0.00 1.76
CA ALA A 713 -8.41 0.95 0.85
C ALA A 713 -9.71 0.37 0.26
N TRP A 714 -9.73 -0.93 -0.07
CA TRP A 714 -10.94 -1.64 -0.49
C TRP A 714 -12.03 -1.53 0.57
N TYR A 715 -11.69 -1.83 1.84
CA TYR A 715 -12.64 -1.69 2.94
C TYR A 715 -13.17 -0.26 3.07
N LEU A 716 -12.29 0.76 3.02
CA LEU A 716 -12.71 2.16 3.13
C LEU A 716 -13.68 2.56 2.02
N PHE A 717 -13.33 2.31 0.75
CA PHE A 717 -14.22 2.63 -0.35
C PHE A 717 -15.55 1.88 -0.24
N SER A 718 -15.50 0.59 0.08
CA SER A 718 -16.71 -0.21 0.26
C SER A 718 -17.59 0.35 1.39
N ALA A 719 -16.99 0.79 2.50
CA ALA A 719 -17.73 1.36 3.63
C ALA A 719 -18.31 2.76 3.33
N LEU A 720 -17.68 3.52 2.44
CA LEU A 720 -18.16 4.82 1.97
C LEU A 720 -19.27 4.72 0.91
N GLY A 721 -19.51 3.54 0.35
CA GLY A 721 -20.49 3.36 -0.72
C GLY A 721 -19.99 3.73 -2.11
N LEU A 722 -18.66 3.74 -2.30
CA LEU A 722 -17.98 4.07 -3.55
C LEU A 722 -16.94 2.98 -3.87
N TYR A 723 -16.71 2.68 -5.15
CA TYR A 723 -15.56 1.83 -5.52
C TYR A 723 -15.10 2.08 -6.97
N PRO A 724 -13.78 2.23 -7.24
CA PRO A 724 -13.24 2.41 -8.58
C PRO A 724 -13.07 1.05 -9.29
N ALA A 725 -14.16 0.36 -9.59
CA ALA A 725 -14.16 -1.02 -10.09
C ALA A 725 -13.56 -1.18 -11.49
N VAL A 726 -13.42 -0.11 -12.28
CA VAL A 726 -12.86 -0.12 -13.63
C VAL A 726 -11.63 0.79 -13.66
N PRO A 727 -10.43 0.26 -13.39
CA PRO A 727 -9.20 1.04 -13.37
C PRO A 727 -8.93 1.76 -14.70
N GLY A 728 -8.41 2.98 -14.65
CA GLY A 728 -8.19 3.83 -15.83
C GLY A 728 -9.43 4.56 -16.33
N SER A 729 -10.62 4.24 -15.82
CA SER A 729 -11.86 4.91 -16.25
C SER A 729 -12.10 6.26 -15.60
N GLY A 730 -11.59 6.45 -14.39
CA GLY A 730 -11.90 7.61 -13.54
C GLY A 730 -13.32 7.59 -12.97
N GLN A 731 -14.00 6.43 -12.98
CA GLN A 731 -15.37 6.25 -12.49
C GLN A 731 -15.39 5.50 -11.16
N PHE A 732 -16.28 5.93 -10.28
CA PHE A 732 -16.52 5.32 -8.97
C PHE A 732 -17.95 4.79 -8.93
N LEU A 733 -18.11 3.47 -8.87
CA LEU A 733 -19.41 2.84 -8.76
C LEU A 733 -20.01 3.06 -7.38
N LEU A 734 -21.32 3.30 -7.33
CA LEU A 734 -22.07 3.59 -6.13
C LEU A 734 -22.75 2.32 -5.61
N HIS A 735 -22.80 2.17 -4.29
CA HIS A 735 -23.52 1.09 -3.60
C HIS A 735 -23.88 1.54 -2.18
N THR A 736 -24.45 0.66 -1.36
CA THR A 736 -24.94 0.98 -0.03
C THR A 736 -23.80 1.38 0.92
N PRO A 737 -23.77 2.62 1.46
CA PRO A 737 -22.81 3.01 2.48
C PRO A 737 -23.01 2.22 3.79
N ARG A 738 -21.91 2.09 4.58
CA ARG A 738 -21.93 1.46 5.90
C ARG A 738 -22.34 2.43 7.01
N PHE A 739 -21.99 3.71 6.86
CA PHE A 739 -22.14 4.73 7.91
C PHE A 739 -23.29 5.69 7.60
N LYS A 740 -23.94 6.21 8.67
CA LYS A 740 -25.02 7.22 8.53
C LYS A 740 -24.53 8.49 7.87
N ARG A 741 -23.30 8.87 8.15
CA ARG A 741 -22.60 9.97 7.49
C ARG A 741 -21.10 9.74 7.47
N ALA A 742 -20.48 10.04 6.35
CA ALA A 742 -19.04 10.20 6.21
C ALA A 742 -18.75 11.57 5.58
N THR A 743 -17.70 12.24 6.06
CA THR A 743 -17.20 13.47 5.46
C THR A 743 -15.73 13.28 5.13
N LEU A 744 -15.37 13.51 3.87
CA LEU A 744 -14.02 13.40 3.34
C LEU A 744 -13.48 14.78 3.02
N ASP A 745 -12.26 15.09 3.49
CA ASP A 745 -11.46 16.20 2.99
C ASP A 745 -10.68 15.72 1.77
N LEU A 746 -10.95 16.31 0.62
CA LEU A 746 -10.40 15.87 -0.66
C LEU A 746 -8.97 16.37 -0.93
N GLY A 747 -8.31 16.99 0.05
CA GLY A 747 -6.95 17.50 -0.10
C GLY A 747 -6.79 18.67 -1.08
N ASN A 748 -7.85 19.04 -1.79
CA ASN A 748 -7.92 20.15 -2.74
C ASN A 748 -8.69 21.36 -2.18
N GLY A 749 -8.94 21.40 -0.86
CA GLY A 749 -9.73 22.42 -0.17
C GLY A 749 -11.25 22.21 -0.26
N ARG A 750 -11.72 21.11 -0.83
CA ARG A 750 -13.13 20.75 -0.94
C ARG A 750 -13.45 19.54 -0.07
N ARG A 751 -14.74 19.34 0.20
CA ARG A 751 -15.24 18.21 0.99
C ARG A 751 -16.33 17.48 0.25
N LEU A 752 -16.30 16.15 0.36
CA LEU A 752 -17.40 15.27 -0.02
C LEU A 752 -18.09 14.78 1.25
N ARG A 753 -19.37 15.09 1.38
CA ARG A 753 -20.23 14.55 2.42
C ARG A 753 -21.10 13.45 1.83
N ILE A 754 -21.07 12.29 2.44
CA ILE A 754 -21.87 11.12 2.09
C ILE A 754 -22.93 10.97 3.20
N ASP A 755 -24.20 11.18 2.87
CA ASP A 755 -25.32 11.08 3.79
C ASP A 755 -26.17 9.84 3.47
N ALA A 756 -26.28 8.94 4.44
CA ALA A 756 -27.14 7.76 4.38
C ALA A 756 -27.81 7.56 5.76
N PRO A 757 -28.74 8.44 6.16
CA PRO A 757 -29.26 8.49 7.54
C PRO A 757 -29.91 7.20 8.01
N GLY A 758 -30.40 6.36 7.06
CA GLY A 758 -30.95 5.02 7.33
C GLY A 758 -29.92 3.90 7.39
N ALA A 759 -28.62 4.18 7.20
CA ALA A 759 -27.61 3.15 7.14
C ALA A 759 -27.48 2.40 8.48
N ASP A 760 -27.49 1.08 8.37
CA ASP A 760 -27.15 0.12 9.41
C ASP A 760 -25.98 -0.73 8.89
N GLY A 761 -24.85 -0.64 9.57
CA GLY A 761 -23.59 -1.30 9.16
C GLY A 761 -23.64 -2.82 9.16
N ARG A 762 -24.69 -3.45 9.69
CA ARG A 762 -24.86 -4.91 9.77
C ARG A 762 -25.98 -5.45 8.91
N ALA A 763 -27.06 -4.69 8.76
CA ALA A 763 -28.23 -5.12 8.00
C ALA A 763 -27.98 -5.14 6.48
N LEU A 764 -28.70 -6.03 5.80
CA LEU A 764 -28.79 -5.97 4.34
C LEU A 764 -29.70 -4.81 3.96
N GLN A 765 -29.12 -3.85 3.28
CA GLN A 765 -29.81 -2.65 2.81
C GLN A 765 -29.38 -2.35 1.37
N TYR A 766 -30.27 -1.73 0.65
CA TYR A 766 -30.17 -1.49 -0.78
C TYR A 766 -30.42 -0.02 -1.10
N VAL A 767 -29.80 0.46 -2.16
CA VAL A 767 -30.01 1.82 -2.65
C VAL A 767 -31.33 1.89 -3.39
N GLU A 768 -32.24 2.74 -2.93
CA GLU A 768 -33.50 3.09 -3.60
C GLU A 768 -33.29 4.29 -4.55
N GLY A 769 -32.38 5.20 -4.20
CA GLY A 769 -32.05 6.36 -5.01
C GLY A 769 -30.89 7.14 -4.45
N VAL A 770 -30.21 7.89 -5.33
CA VAL A 770 -29.08 8.73 -5.00
C VAL A 770 -29.32 10.17 -5.47
N ARG A 771 -28.81 11.15 -4.72
CA ARG A 771 -28.77 12.55 -5.10
C ARG A 771 -27.37 13.13 -4.91
N LEU A 772 -26.90 13.85 -5.90
CA LEU A 772 -25.68 14.66 -5.81
C LEU A 772 -26.07 16.14 -5.72
N ASN A 773 -25.72 16.80 -4.61
CA ASN A 773 -26.07 18.20 -4.33
C ASN A 773 -27.57 18.48 -4.49
N GLY A 774 -28.41 17.56 -4.00
CA GLY A 774 -29.87 17.64 -4.05
C GLY A 774 -30.50 17.26 -5.41
N LYS A 775 -29.72 17.12 -6.49
CA LYS A 775 -30.20 16.67 -7.79
C LYS A 775 -30.19 15.13 -7.89
N PRO A 776 -31.19 14.51 -8.52
CA PRO A 776 -31.17 13.08 -8.76
C PRO A 776 -29.90 12.63 -9.50
N GLN A 777 -29.32 11.52 -9.06
CA GLN A 777 -28.20 10.82 -9.70
C GLN A 777 -28.73 9.45 -10.18
N PRO A 778 -29.21 9.35 -11.42
CA PRO A 778 -29.75 8.11 -11.92
C PRO A 778 -28.65 7.08 -12.24
N GLN A 779 -27.45 7.54 -12.60
CA GLN A 779 -26.31 6.67 -12.89
C GLN A 779 -25.80 6.00 -11.62
N VAL A 780 -25.36 4.76 -11.76
CA VAL A 780 -24.73 3.97 -10.68
C VAL A 780 -23.27 4.35 -10.42
N PHE A 781 -22.81 5.44 -10.97
CA PHE A 781 -21.43 5.90 -10.84
C PHE A 781 -21.32 7.43 -10.76
N LEU A 782 -20.20 7.89 -10.25
CA LEU A 782 -19.72 9.27 -10.38
C LEU A 782 -18.41 9.28 -11.15
N ASP A 783 -18.25 10.26 -12.05
CA ASP A 783 -16.96 10.55 -12.66
C ASP A 783 -16.06 11.33 -11.71
N TRP A 784 -14.74 11.19 -11.87
CA TRP A 784 -13.76 11.96 -11.11
C TRP A 784 -14.04 13.49 -11.13
N ALA A 785 -14.45 14.02 -12.29
CA ALA A 785 -14.77 15.44 -12.44
C ALA A 785 -15.91 15.89 -11.49
N GLN A 786 -16.90 15.02 -11.22
CA GLN A 786 -17.96 15.27 -10.25
C GLN A 786 -17.45 15.09 -8.81
N LEU A 787 -16.73 14.00 -8.55
CA LEU A 787 -16.25 13.65 -7.21
C LEU A 787 -15.31 14.71 -6.63
N GLN A 788 -14.34 15.18 -7.42
CA GLN A 788 -13.35 16.20 -6.99
C GLN A 788 -13.97 17.56 -6.67
N GLN A 789 -15.19 17.84 -7.12
CA GLN A 789 -15.92 19.07 -6.77
C GLN A 789 -16.42 19.03 -5.31
N GLY A 790 -16.49 17.84 -4.73
CA GLY A 790 -17.09 17.66 -3.41
C GLY A 790 -18.60 17.91 -3.42
N GLY A 791 -19.14 18.30 -2.27
CA GLY A 791 -20.57 18.53 -2.09
C GLY A 791 -21.21 17.43 -1.25
N THR A 792 -22.50 17.15 -1.49
CA THR A 792 -23.25 16.16 -0.71
C THR A 792 -23.81 15.08 -1.63
N LEU A 793 -23.40 13.84 -1.36
CA LEU A 793 -23.94 12.62 -1.95
C LEU A 793 -24.93 11.99 -0.96
N SER A 794 -26.21 11.96 -1.28
CA SER A 794 -27.26 11.48 -0.39
C SER A 794 -27.87 10.20 -0.91
N PHE A 795 -27.96 9.19 -0.05
CA PHE A 795 -28.54 7.87 -0.34
C PHE A 795 -29.89 7.69 0.36
N ALA A 796 -30.90 7.30 -0.39
CA ALA A 796 -32.14 6.74 0.12
C ALA A 796 -31.97 5.21 0.15
N LEU A 797 -32.19 4.60 1.31
CA LEU A 797 -31.99 3.17 1.53
C LEU A 797 -33.30 2.46 1.86
N THR A 798 -33.41 1.19 1.44
CA THR A 798 -34.52 0.29 1.72
C THR A 798 -34.01 -1.08 2.18
N ASN A 799 -34.83 -1.81 2.95
CA ASN A 799 -34.52 -3.19 3.38
C ASN A 799 -35.06 -4.24 2.40
N ARG A 800 -35.71 -3.82 1.30
CA ARG A 800 -36.18 -4.72 0.24
C ARG A 800 -35.32 -4.53 -1.01
N ALA A 801 -34.83 -5.63 -1.57
CA ALA A 801 -34.03 -5.61 -2.79
C ALA A 801 -34.86 -5.01 -3.94
N PRO A 802 -34.51 -3.83 -4.50
CA PRO A 802 -35.24 -3.20 -5.59
C PRO A 802 -34.81 -3.83 -6.92
N THR A 803 -35.48 -4.88 -7.34
CA THR A 803 -35.17 -5.56 -8.62
C THR A 803 -35.51 -4.72 -9.85
N GLN A 804 -36.16 -3.59 -9.67
CA GLN A 804 -36.43 -2.54 -10.65
C GLN A 804 -36.19 -1.18 -10.00
N GLY A 805 -35.84 -0.16 -10.77
CA GLY A 805 -35.64 1.21 -10.30
C GLY A 805 -34.19 1.69 -10.47
N TRP A 806 -33.61 2.28 -9.42
CA TRP A 806 -32.29 2.91 -9.52
C TRP A 806 -31.20 1.92 -9.98
N GLY A 807 -30.48 2.28 -11.04
CA GLY A 807 -29.35 1.52 -11.55
C GLY A 807 -29.68 0.26 -12.35
N THR A 808 -30.96 -0.02 -12.64
CA THR A 808 -31.35 -1.19 -13.43
C THR A 808 -31.53 -0.88 -14.93
N GLN A 809 -31.55 0.39 -15.31
CA GLN A 809 -31.71 0.82 -16.69
C GLN A 809 -30.38 0.91 -17.41
N ALA A 810 -30.34 0.63 -18.70
CA ALA A 810 -29.08 0.60 -19.46
C ALA A 810 -28.36 1.97 -19.48
N ASP A 811 -29.07 3.09 -19.48
CA ASP A 811 -28.51 4.45 -19.43
C ASP A 811 -27.99 4.86 -18.05
N ALA A 812 -28.27 4.05 -17.02
CA ALA A 812 -27.71 4.24 -15.68
C ALA A 812 -26.33 3.59 -15.52
N LEU A 813 -25.93 2.70 -16.43
CA LEU A 813 -24.70 1.92 -16.34
C LEU A 813 -23.50 2.64 -16.98
N PRO A 814 -22.27 2.38 -16.54
CA PRO A 814 -21.08 2.87 -17.21
C PRO A 814 -20.98 2.38 -18.66
N THR A 815 -20.49 3.22 -19.55
CA THR A 815 -20.14 2.80 -20.91
C THR A 815 -18.83 2.06 -20.91
N SER A 816 -18.79 0.87 -21.52
CA SER A 816 -17.55 0.11 -21.71
C SER A 816 -16.65 0.80 -22.73
N PHE A 817 -15.39 1.10 -22.35
CA PHE A 817 -14.47 1.87 -23.18
C PHE A 817 -13.92 1.08 -24.36
N CYS A 818 -13.79 -0.22 -24.21
CA CYS A 818 -13.23 -1.14 -25.20
C CYS A 818 -14.23 -2.22 -25.62
N ALA A 819 -15.51 -1.87 -25.63
CA ALA A 819 -16.53 -2.78 -26.11
C ALA A 819 -16.19 -3.26 -27.52
N THR A 820 -16.11 -4.57 -27.70
CA THR A 820 -15.96 -5.20 -29.02
C THR A 820 -17.23 -4.89 -29.82
N PRO A 821 -17.13 -4.30 -31.03
CA PRO A 821 -18.32 -4.15 -31.86
C PRO A 821 -18.98 -5.52 -32.03
N ALA A 822 -20.28 -5.58 -31.80
CA ALA A 822 -21.03 -6.80 -32.09
C ALA A 822 -20.70 -7.23 -33.52
N ALA A 823 -20.11 -8.42 -33.68
CA ALA A 823 -19.86 -8.98 -35.00
C ALA A 823 -21.20 -8.94 -35.71
N ALA A 824 -21.25 -8.24 -36.85
CA ALA A 824 -22.40 -8.33 -37.72
C ALA A 824 -22.57 -9.83 -38.04
N GLN A 825 -23.66 -10.41 -37.50
CA GLN A 825 -24.06 -11.81 -37.78
C GLN A 825 -24.37 -12.01 -39.24
#